data_7f25c5b7e4242115816525682fd8254b
#
_entry.id   7f25c5b7e4242115816525682fd8254b
#
_cell.length_a   1.000
_cell.length_b   1.000
_cell.length_c   1.000
_cell.angle_alpha   90.00
_cell.angle_beta   90.00
_cell.angle_gamma   90.00
#
_symmetry.space_group_name_H-M   'P 1'
#
loop_
_entity.id
_entity.type
_entity.pdbx_description
1 polymer ?
#
loop_
_entity_poly.entity_id
_entity_poly.type
_entity_poly.pdbx_seq_one_letter_code
_entity_poly.pdbx_strand_id
1 'polypeptide(L)'
;MTMERSITAFSFALLAGLVSSLVPVVQAQQIPGFISIDCGATNVYTEDEIRIRYETDEGFIDSGQNKQISMTFIHEGYRQCLNNLRSFPNRKRNCYTLKPDQGKNNTYLIRARFYYGNYDEKNQIPSFDLYIDVNYWTTVNYLGPGYEEIMYVSPADDIQVCLVNTGNGVPFISALELRHIDDDGIYRLRSGFLEHAGRLDIGGASDSFIRYPKDVYDRIWETEDYAGWIFLDTPSIINSSDDNDAYKVPSEVLRTAQSSINGSTPLRLGWTPSSSAEKWIVYFYFVEIERLTNGLQREFTVSMKNNQFMEIVSLEYLKPVVVVSTPVSGSLITFSIESTNKSGNPPILNAVEFYTIGDLPNVPTAQDDVKAINDIKATYHIQKESWQGDPCIPSIYTWDGLNCSNGNPPRIISLKLSSSNLVGDIVSSLSRLSTMEDLDLSNNKLTGAIPETLAELPNLRFLNLSGNNLIGSVPKALKKRVLDNTLIMSLAGNTNLCLADPCVQKKKQNSILVPVVTSVSGFFLVLFGALAIVWLMKRKRKAESSEMTLRLKNRPFTYGEVSRITRNFGRVIGEGGFGKVYLGTLDDGTMVAVKILSKSSKQGYKEFQAEVQLLMIVRHENLVSLFGYCGDSKHIALIYEYMVNGNLRQHLSGAYLCSFLLFSSLK
;
A
#
# COMPACT_ATOMS: atom_id res chain seq x y z
N MET A 1 38.86 -46.41 30.17
CA MET A 1 39.14 -44.97 30.05
C MET A 1 38.84 -44.36 28.66
N THR A 2 38.38 -45.16 27.67
CA THR A 2 38.08 -44.74 26.31
C THR A 2 36.58 -44.65 25.99
N MET A 3 35.70 -45.12 26.87
CA MET A 3 34.25 -45.12 26.64
C MET A 3 33.54 -43.91 27.26
N GLU A 4 34.09 -43.30 28.30
CA GLU A 4 33.51 -42.07 28.93
C GLU A 4 33.79 -40.79 28.11
N ARG A 5 34.88 -40.73 27.32
CA ARG A 5 35.16 -39.58 26.46
C ARG A 5 34.27 -39.50 25.21
N SER A 6 33.69 -40.59 24.75
CA SER A 6 32.75 -40.60 23.63
C SER A 6 31.34 -40.11 24.01
N ILE A 7 30.88 -40.36 25.23
CA ILE A 7 29.54 -39.95 25.69
C ILE A 7 29.49 -38.46 25.98
N THR A 8 30.59 -37.90 26.53
CA THR A 8 30.66 -36.45 26.77
C THR A 8 30.77 -35.64 25.49
N ALA A 9 31.48 -36.12 24.46
CA ALA A 9 31.58 -35.48 23.16
C ALA A 9 30.24 -35.50 22.40
N PHE A 10 29.45 -36.58 22.52
CA PHE A 10 28.12 -36.71 21.91
C PHE A 10 27.08 -35.83 22.62
N SER A 11 27.16 -35.70 23.97
CA SER A 11 26.29 -34.84 24.74
C SER A 11 26.57 -33.36 24.47
N PHE A 12 27.82 -32.95 24.28
CA PHE A 12 28.18 -31.59 23.90
C PHE A 12 27.77 -31.24 22.46
N ALA A 13 27.86 -32.19 21.53
CA ALA A 13 27.39 -31.99 20.14
C ALA A 13 25.86 -31.89 20.06
N LEU A 14 25.14 -32.65 20.89
CA LEU A 14 23.65 -32.58 20.96
C LEU A 14 23.18 -31.28 21.66
N LEU A 15 23.90 -30.81 22.68
CA LEU A 15 23.59 -29.53 23.34
C LEU A 15 23.92 -28.35 22.42
N ALA A 16 25.04 -28.40 21.68
CA ALA A 16 25.38 -27.36 20.69
C ALA A 16 24.40 -27.35 19.49
N GLY A 17 23.89 -28.50 19.06
CA GLY A 17 22.85 -28.63 18.04
C GLY A 17 21.49 -28.11 18.52
N LEU A 18 21.13 -28.30 19.79
CA LEU A 18 19.89 -27.78 20.38
C LEU A 18 19.95 -26.28 20.66
N VAL A 19 21.12 -25.73 20.99
CA VAL A 19 21.30 -24.27 21.19
C VAL A 19 21.31 -23.53 19.86
N SER A 20 21.81 -24.14 18.78
CA SER A 20 21.76 -23.52 17.43
C SER A 20 20.35 -23.59 16.78
N SER A 21 19.46 -24.50 17.24
CA SER A 21 18.05 -24.52 16.78
C SER A 21 17.12 -23.64 17.61
N LEU A 22 17.61 -23.01 18.67
CA LEU A 22 16.89 -22.07 19.55
C LEU A 22 17.37 -20.61 19.42
N VAL A 23 18.10 -20.27 18.36
CA VAL A 23 18.12 -18.87 17.94
C VAL A 23 16.74 -18.60 17.35
N PRO A 24 15.81 -17.96 18.07
CA PRO A 24 14.62 -17.47 17.41
C PRO A 24 15.16 -16.55 16.32
N VAL A 25 14.79 -16.83 15.08
CA VAL A 25 14.77 -15.77 14.07
C VAL A 25 13.79 -14.77 14.65
N VAL A 26 14.32 -13.77 15.35
CA VAL A 26 13.56 -12.61 15.76
C VAL A 26 13.20 -11.92 14.43
N GLN A 27 12.12 -12.40 13.81
CA GLN A 27 11.42 -11.58 12.85
C GLN A 27 11.05 -10.33 13.64
N ALA A 28 11.61 -9.20 13.24
CA ALA A 28 11.24 -7.93 13.82
C ALA A 28 9.71 -7.84 13.74
N GLN A 29 9.07 -7.93 14.91
CA GLN A 29 7.62 -7.82 14.99
C GLN A 29 7.24 -6.41 14.55
N GLN A 30 6.14 -6.32 13.83
CA GLN A 30 5.56 -5.03 13.50
C GLN A 30 5.27 -4.29 14.82
N ILE A 31 5.75 -3.06 14.93
CA ILE A 31 5.52 -2.24 16.12
C ILE A 31 4.02 -1.88 16.12
N PRO A 32 3.28 -2.19 17.19
CA PRO A 32 1.85 -1.87 17.26
C PRO A 32 1.59 -0.39 16.96
N GLY A 33 0.63 -0.10 16.09
CA GLY A 33 0.30 1.28 15.71
C GLY A 33 1.24 1.92 14.68
N PHE A 34 2.24 1.17 14.16
CA PHE A 34 3.13 1.65 13.10
C PHE A 34 2.78 0.99 11.77
N ILE A 35 2.64 1.81 10.72
CA ILE A 35 2.65 1.38 9.32
C ILE A 35 3.85 2.09 8.68
N SER A 36 4.76 1.34 8.08
CA SER A 36 5.95 1.88 7.40
C SER A 36 6.06 1.25 6.04
N ILE A 37 5.83 2.04 5.00
CA ILE A 37 5.79 1.61 3.60
C ILE A 37 6.99 2.22 2.87
N ASP A 38 7.78 1.37 2.25
CA ASP A 38 8.79 1.77 1.28
C ASP A 38 8.16 1.68 -0.11
N CYS A 39 7.86 2.86 -0.67
CA CYS A 39 7.08 3.02 -1.90
C CYS A 39 7.95 2.76 -3.14
N GLY A 40 8.10 1.53 -3.53
CA GLY A 40 8.95 1.12 -4.65
C GLY A 40 9.86 -0.04 -4.32
N ALA A 41 9.91 -0.45 -3.05
CA ALA A 41 10.61 -1.66 -2.64
C ALA A 41 9.94 -2.91 -3.20
N THR A 42 10.78 -3.92 -3.48
CA THR A 42 10.32 -5.25 -3.92
C THR A 42 10.26 -6.26 -2.79
N ASN A 43 10.88 -5.95 -1.66
CA ASN A 43 10.98 -6.85 -0.50
C ASN A 43 10.84 -6.07 0.80
N VAL A 44 10.30 -6.75 1.79
CA VAL A 44 10.24 -6.28 3.17
C VAL A 44 11.64 -6.31 3.78
N TYR A 45 11.99 -5.30 4.57
CA TYR A 45 13.26 -5.23 5.30
C TYR A 45 13.07 -4.52 6.65
N THR A 46 14.09 -4.60 7.50
CA THR A 46 14.15 -3.84 8.74
C THR A 46 15.32 -2.87 8.65
N GLU A 47 15.09 -1.61 8.93
CA GLU A 47 16.12 -0.58 9.03
C GLU A 47 16.87 -0.78 10.35
N ASP A 48 18.16 -1.13 10.30
CA ASP A 48 18.92 -1.58 11.47
C ASP A 48 19.08 -0.49 12.54
N GLU A 49 19.30 0.76 12.14
CA GLU A 49 19.52 1.89 13.08
C GLU A 49 18.29 2.21 13.93
N ILE A 50 17.12 2.18 13.31
CA ILE A 50 15.86 2.54 13.97
C ILE A 50 14.99 1.33 14.29
N ARG A 51 15.38 0.12 13.91
CA ARG A 51 14.65 -1.13 14.13
C ARG A 51 13.19 -1.11 13.66
N ILE A 52 12.90 -0.29 12.67
CA ILE A 52 11.59 -0.21 12.03
C ILE A 52 11.56 -1.11 10.81
N ARG A 53 10.54 -1.97 10.74
CA ARG A 53 10.28 -2.82 9.59
C ARG A 53 9.50 -2.02 8.54
N TYR A 54 10.05 -1.95 7.31
CA TYR A 54 9.37 -1.39 6.15
C TYR A 54 8.76 -2.51 5.30
N GLU A 55 7.54 -2.30 4.88
CA GLU A 55 6.80 -3.17 3.97
C GLU A 55 6.79 -2.58 2.56
N THR A 56 6.49 -3.42 1.56
CA THR A 56 6.23 -2.96 0.21
C THR A 56 4.87 -2.25 0.16
N ASP A 57 4.63 -1.45 -0.86
CA ASP A 57 3.36 -0.77 -1.05
C ASP A 57 2.26 -1.64 -1.71
N GLU A 58 2.51 -2.94 -1.85
CA GLU A 58 1.51 -3.90 -2.34
C GLU A 58 0.31 -3.98 -1.37
N GLY A 59 -0.89 -3.82 -1.91
CA GLY A 59 -2.14 -3.81 -1.12
C GLY A 59 -2.55 -2.44 -0.58
N PHE A 60 -1.65 -1.45 -0.58
CA PHE A 60 -1.97 -0.08 -0.17
C PHE A 60 -2.36 0.81 -1.37
N ILE A 61 -1.88 0.47 -2.57
CA ILE A 61 -2.15 1.21 -3.80
C ILE A 61 -2.19 0.26 -5.01
N ASP A 62 -2.99 0.59 -6.02
CA ASP A 62 -3.17 -0.22 -7.25
C ASP A 62 -2.59 0.44 -8.52
N SER A 63 -1.83 1.53 -8.36
CA SER A 63 -1.30 2.34 -9.47
C SER A 63 0.18 2.65 -9.28
N GLY A 64 0.79 3.23 -10.32
CA GLY A 64 2.19 3.66 -10.27
C GLY A 64 3.19 2.60 -10.73
N GLN A 65 4.45 2.98 -10.74
CA GLN A 65 5.58 2.18 -11.20
C GLN A 65 6.75 2.34 -10.23
N ASN A 66 7.33 1.23 -9.80
CA ASN A 66 8.53 1.23 -8.96
C ASN A 66 9.73 1.73 -9.77
N LYS A 67 10.50 2.65 -9.20
CA LYS A 67 11.71 3.24 -9.77
C LYS A 67 12.83 3.27 -8.73
N GLN A 68 14.05 3.28 -9.20
CA GLN A 68 15.22 3.54 -8.37
C GLN A 68 15.75 4.94 -8.71
N ILE A 69 16.31 5.63 -7.73
CA ILE A 69 17.03 6.88 -7.96
C ILE A 69 18.30 6.60 -8.76
N SER A 70 18.83 7.62 -9.43
CA SER A 70 20.12 7.49 -10.12
C SER A 70 21.24 7.19 -9.14
N MET A 71 22.15 6.29 -9.51
CA MET A 71 23.28 5.87 -8.69
C MET A 71 24.14 7.03 -8.17
N THR A 72 24.19 8.15 -8.90
CA THR A 72 24.94 9.35 -8.50
C THR A 72 24.32 10.10 -7.33
N PHE A 73 23.08 9.80 -6.99
CA PHE A 73 22.34 10.42 -5.88
C PHE A 73 22.20 9.48 -4.66
N ILE A 74 22.75 8.26 -4.71
CA ILE A 74 22.83 7.36 -3.56
C ILE A 74 23.99 7.82 -2.68
N HIS A 75 23.71 8.19 -1.44
CA HIS A 75 24.72 8.59 -0.46
C HIS A 75 24.71 7.64 0.74
N GLU A 76 25.91 7.24 1.18
CA GLU A 76 26.07 6.56 2.49
C GLU A 76 25.54 7.51 3.59
N GLY A 77 24.67 7.04 4.42
CA GLY A 77 23.98 7.82 5.46
C GLY A 77 22.54 8.23 5.12
N TYR A 78 22.11 8.09 3.86
CA TYR A 78 20.68 8.18 3.58
C TYR A 78 19.99 6.85 3.90
N ARG A 79 18.73 6.95 4.36
CA ARG A 79 17.93 5.76 4.67
C ARG A 79 17.63 4.95 3.42
N GLN A 80 17.56 3.62 3.60
CA GLN A 80 17.30 2.70 2.49
C GLN A 80 16.03 3.06 1.71
N CYS A 81 14.96 3.49 2.39
CA CYS A 81 13.69 3.89 1.78
C CYS A 81 13.78 5.11 0.83
N LEU A 82 14.93 5.81 0.79
CA LEU A 82 15.16 6.93 -0.13
C LEU A 82 15.87 6.49 -1.41
N ASN A 83 16.33 5.23 -1.52
CA ASN A 83 17.03 4.71 -2.69
C ASN A 83 16.09 4.28 -3.83
N ASN A 84 14.81 4.21 -3.55
CA ASN A 84 13.76 3.88 -4.50
C ASN A 84 12.53 4.76 -4.27
N LEU A 85 11.58 4.67 -5.18
CA LEU A 85 10.34 5.42 -5.12
C LEU A 85 9.27 4.76 -6.00
N ARG A 86 8.01 5.13 -5.78
CA ARG A 86 6.92 4.86 -6.70
C ARG A 86 6.52 6.12 -7.45
N SER A 87 6.50 6.06 -8.79
CA SER A 87 6.10 7.18 -9.66
C SER A 87 4.75 6.93 -10.31
N PHE A 88 3.99 7.99 -10.61
CA PHE A 88 2.61 7.92 -11.07
C PHE A 88 2.40 8.66 -12.40
N PRO A 89 2.85 8.10 -13.54
CA PRO A 89 2.80 8.80 -14.83
C PRO A 89 1.41 8.86 -15.46
N ASN A 90 0.49 7.95 -15.12
CA ASN A 90 -0.70 7.70 -15.93
C ASN A 90 -2.00 8.30 -15.39
N ARG A 91 -2.14 8.48 -14.07
CA ARG A 91 -3.39 8.95 -13.46
C ARG A 91 -3.23 10.35 -12.90
N LYS A 92 -4.31 11.12 -12.87
CA LYS A 92 -4.30 12.46 -12.30
C LYS A 92 -4.25 12.42 -10.76
N ARG A 93 -4.93 11.47 -10.12
CA ARG A 93 -4.94 11.25 -8.66
C ARG A 93 -4.58 9.80 -8.35
N ASN A 94 -3.67 9.59 -7.41
CA ASN A 94 -3.21 8.27 -6.95
C ASN A 94 -3.22 8.26 -5.43
N CYS A 95 -3.94 7.33 -4.82
CA CYS A 95 -4.19 7.34 -3.39
C CYS A 95 -3.72 6.05 -2.73
N TYR A 96 -2.88 6.18 -1.71
CA TYR A 96 -2.61 5.13 -0.73
C TYR A 96 -3.78 5.05 0.24
N THR A 97 -4.16 3.83 0.60
CA THR A 97 -5.18 3.58 1.65
C THR A 97 -4.51 2.90 2.82
N LEU A 98 -4.39 3.62 3.93
CA LEU A 98 -3.84 3.14 5.19
C LEU A 98 -4.99 2.65 6.09
N LYS A 99 -4.82 1.49 6.73
CA LYS A 99 -5.83 0.89 7.61
C LYS A 99 -5.21 0.61 8.98
N PRO A 100 -5.08 1.63 9.83
CA PRO A 100 -4.56 1.44 11.17
C PRO A 100 -5.54 0.64 12.04
N ASP A 101 -5.02 -0.26 12.88
CA ASP A 101 -5.83 -1.12 13.74
C ASP A 101 -6.70 -0.33 14.74
N GLN A 102 -6.26 0.85 15.15
CA GLN A 102 -6.97 1.72 16.09
C GLN A 102 -8.20 2.40 15.46
N GLY A 103 -8.22 2.53 14.11
CA GLY A 103 -9.35 3.07 13.35
C GLY A 103 -9.62 4.57 13.60
N LYS A 104 -10.90 4.95 13.47
CA LYS A 104 -11.36 6.35 13.55
C LYS A 104 -11.23 6.97 14.93
N ASN A 105 -11.22 8.31 14.97
CA ASN A 105 -11.14 9.15 16.16
C ASN A 105 -9.84 9.02 16.96
N ASN A 106 -8.83 8.38 16.40
CA ASN A 106 -7.47 8.34 16.94
C ASN A 106 -6.59 9.38 16.25
N THR A 107 -5.57 9.85 16.96
CA THR A 107 -4.56 10.77 16.44
C THR A 107 -3.41 9.99 15.82
N TYR A 108 -3.00 10.40 14.63
CA TYR A 108 -1.91 9.78 13.89
C TYR A 108 -0.89 10.81 13.44
N LEU A 109 0.38 10.51 13.62
CA LEU A 109 1.46 11.16 12.88
C LEU A 109 1.53 10.47 11.52
N ILE A 110 1.36 11.23 10.44
CA ILE A 110 1.47 10.75 9.06
C ILE A 110 2.61 11.50 8.41
N ARG A 111 3.59 10.75 7.87
CA ARG A 111 4.79 11.31 7.24
C ARG A 111 4.99 10.72 5.86
N ALA A 112 5.01 11.57 4.84
CA ALA A 112 5.32 11.22 3.47
C ALA A 112 6.74 11.70 3.13
N ARG A 113 7.61 10.79 2.63
CA ARG A 113 9.01 11.08 2.30
C ARG A 113 9.23 11.11 0.81
N PHE A 114 10.07 12.04 0.38
CA PHE A 114 10.34 12.30 -1.03
C PHE A 114 11.84 12.46 -1.26
N TYR A 115 12.35 11.76 -2.26
CA TYR A 115 13.68 12.02 -2.82
C TYR A 115 13.65 11.77 -4.32
N TYR A 116 13.75 12.85 -5.11
CA TYR A 116 13.66 12.79 -6.56
C TYR A 116 14.81 11.98 -7.17
N GLY A 117 16.06 12.20 -6.69
CA GLY A 117 17.26 11.46 -7.10
C GLY A 117 17.40 11.28 -8.61
N ASN A 118 16.78 12.15 -9.42
CA ASN A 118 16.77 12.15 -10.88
C ASN A 118 16.38 10.78 -11.51
N TYR A 119 15.38 10.09 -10.92
CA TYR A 119 14.97 8.74 -11.31
C TYR A 119 14.50 8.62 -12.78
N ASP A 120 14.08 9.71 -13.41
CA ASP A 120 13.56 9.77 -14.76
C ASP A 120 14.54 10.44 -15.77
N GLU A 121 15.75 10.76 -15.31
CA GLU A 121 16.86 11.38 -16.07
C GLU A 121 16.54 12.76 -16.69
N LYS A 122 15.46 13.43 -16.24
CA LYS A 122 15.03 14.71 -16.80
C LYS A 122 15.68 15.92 -16.15
N ASN A 123 16.34 15.74 -15.00
CA ASN A 123 16.93 16.83 -14.21
C ASN A 123 15.95 17.98 -13.92
N GLN A 124 14.65 17.63 -13.79
CA GLN A 124 13.58 18.57 -13.52
C GLN A 124 12.73 18.05 -12.38
N ILE A 125 12.77 18.77 -11.24
CA ILE A 125 12.03 18.41 -10.05
C ILE A 125 10.54 18.53 -10.32
N PRO A 126 9.74 17.45 -10.11
CA PRO A 126 8.30 17.52 -10.22
C PRO A 126 7.69 18.38 -9.11
N SER A 127 6.60 19.08 -9.42
CA SER A 127 5.77 19.76 -8.43
C SER A 127 4.35 19.22 -8.51
N PHE A 128 3.84 18.70 -7.40
CA PHE A 128 2.52 18.04 -7.33
C PHE A 128 1.92 18.22 -5.94
N ASP A 129 0.58 18.04 -5.85
CA ASP A 129 -0.12 18.25 -4.60
C ASP A 129 -0.30 16.97 -3.81
N LEU A 130 -0.22 17.07 -2.47
CA LEU A 130 -0.64 16.07 -1.51
C LEU A 130 -2.03 16.41 -0.96
N TYR A 131 -2.81 15.35 -0.75
CA TYR A 131 -4.09 15.43 -0.06
C TYR A 131 -4.12 14.41 1.07
N ILE A 132 -4.70 14.80 2.19
CA ILE A 132 -5.11 13.92 3.26
C ILE A 132 -6.62 13.70 3.18
N ASP A 133 -7.03 12.47 2.95
CA ASP A 133 -8.41 12.12 2.60
C ASP A 133 -8.94 12.99 1.44
N VAL A 134 -9.84 13.90 1.73
CA VAL A 134 -10.47 14.79 0.73
C VAL A 134 -9.93 16.22 0.75
N ASN A 135 -8.99 16.51 1.65
CA ASN A 135 -8.51 17.88 1.89
C ASN A 135 -7.08 18.04 1.38
N TYR A 136 -6.81 19.22 0.81
CA TYR A 136 -5.48 19.61 0.41
C TYR A 136 -4.57 19.63 1.65
N TRP A 137 -3.40 19.03 1.52
CA TRP A 137 -2.35 19.05 2.54
C TRP A 137 -1.29 20.08 2.16
N THR A 138 -0.48 19.81 1.14
CA THR A 138 0.60 20.69 0.72
C THR A 138 1.01 20.43 -0.73
N THR A 139 1.91 21.26 -1.27
CA THR A 139 2.53 21.04 -2.59
C THR A 139 3.97 20.62 -2.42
N VAL A 140 4.33 19.45 -2.97
CA VAL A 140 5.67 18.87 -2.93
C VAL A 140 6.52 19.36 -4.09
N ASN A 141 7.76 19.84 -3.80
CA ASN A 141 8.72 20.30 -4.81
C ASN A 141 10.18 20.21 -4.31
N TYR A 142 10.56 19.16 -3.60
CA TYR A 142 11.86 19.01 -2.95
C TYR A 142 13.03 18.83 -3.92
N LEU A 143 14.09 19.62 -3.74
CA LEU A 143 15.36 19.46 -4.46
C LEU A 143 16.16 18.25 -3.93
N GLY A 144 16.26 18.12 -2.62
CA GLY A 144 16.93 17.02 -1.91
C GLY A 144 15.94 16.07 -1.23
N PRO A 145 16.43 15.19 -0.33
CA PRO A 145 15.56 14.43 0.55
C PRO A 145 14.71 15.35 1.41
N GLY A 146 13.41 15.08 1.49
CA GLY A 146 12.48 15.84 2.29
C GLY A 146 11.31 15.01 2.76
N TYR A 147 10.52 15.55 3.68
CA TYR A 147 9.30 14.92 4.13
C TYR A 147 8.25 15.97 4.53
N GLU A 148 7.01 15.60 4.36
CA GLU A 148 5.85 16.31 4.91
C GLU A 148 5.27 15.48 6.04
N GLU A 149 4.93 16.11 7.15
CA GLU A 149 4.41 15.45 8.35
C GLU A 149 3.23 16.20 8.94
N ILE A 150 2.19 15.46 9.32
CA ILE A 150 1.03 16.01 10.02
C ILE A 150 0.65 15.19 11.24
N MET A 151 0.04 15.85 12.23
CA MET A 151 -0.78 15.20 13.25
C MET A 151 -2.24 15.31 12.83
N TYR A 152 -2.87 14.17 12.60
CA TYR A 152 -4.20 14.07 11.99
C TYR A 152 -5.12 13.18 12.81
N VAL A 153 -6.31 13.67 13.12
CA VAL A 153 -7.38 12.87 13.75
C VAL A 153 -8.24 12.26 12.66
N SER A 154 -8.18 10.94 12.51
CA SER A 154 -8.92 10.26 11.43
C SER A 154 -10.44 10.28 11.68
N PRO A 155 -11.25 10.74 10.72
CA PRO A 155 -12.70 10.67 10.80
C PRO A 155 -13.26 9.29 10.42
N ALA A 156 -12.44 8.39 9.89
CA ALA A 156 -12.81 7.07 9.37
C ALA A 156 -11.84 5.98 9.85
N ASP A 157 -12.17 4.71 9.58
CA ASP A 157 -11.31 3.57 9.93
C ASP A 157 -10.12 3.43 8.97
N ASP A 158 -10.19 4.06 7.80
CA ASP A 158 -9.12 4.14 6.82
C ASP A 158 -8.76 5.60 6.54
N ILE A 159 -7.49 5.83 6.19
CA ILE A 159 -6.92 7.14 5.89
C ILE A 159 -6.36 7.07 4.47
N GLN A 160 -6.65 8.09 3.67
CA GLN A 160 -6.14 8.18 2.31
C GLN A 160 -5.10 9.27 2.17
N VAL A 161 -3.93 8.92 1.63
CA VAL A 161 -2.90 9.87 1.23
C VAL A 161 -2.82 9.86 -0.28
N CYS A 162 -3.23 10.96 -0.91
CA CYS A 162 -3.34 11.06 -2.36
C CYS A 162 -2.31 12.03 -2.96
N LEU A 163 -1.65 11.59 -4.03
CA LEU A 163 -0.76 12.41 -4.85
C LEU A 163 -1.52 12.85 -6.10
N VAL A 164 -1.55 14.15 -6.36
CA VAL A 164 -2.28 14.76 -7.47
C VAL A 164 -1.33 15.43 -8.43
N ASN A 165 -1.40 14.99 -9.69
CA ASN A 165 -0.60 15.57 -10.77
C ASN A 165 -1.12 16.96 -11.15
N THR A 166 -0.31 18.00 -10.95
CA THR A 166 -0.60 19.40 -11.30
C THR A 166 -0.26 19.73 -12.75
N GLY A 167 0.40 18.81 -13.48
CA GLY A 167 0.95 19.04 -14.82
C GLY A 167 2.42 19.48 -14.82
N ASN A 168 3.03 19.65 -13.64
CA ASN A 168 4.42 20.08 -13.48
C ASN A 168 5.35 18.91 -13.15
N GLY A 169 5.33 17.87 -13.98
CA GLY A 169 6.09 16.63 -13.79
C GLY A 169 5.24 15.47 -13.28
N VAL A 170 5.88 14.35 -13.00
CA VAL A 170 5.22 13.11 -12.57
C VAL A 170 5.27 13.01 -11.05
N PRO A 171 4.13 12.90 -10.34
CA PRO A 171 4.13 12.67 -8.90
C PRO A 171 4.87 11.39 -8.54
N PHE A 172 5.56 11.41 -7.40
CA PHE A 172 6.27 10.26 -6.86
C PHE A 172 6.30 10.31 -5.32
N ILE A 173 6.61 9.19 -4.70
CA ILE A 173 6.80 9.08 -3.24
C ILE A 173 7.83 8.00 -2.95
N SER A 174 8.73 8.24 -1.98
CA SER A 174 9.75 7.29 -1.55
C SER A 174 9.29 6.42 -0.39
N ALA A 175 8.67 7.02 0.64
CA ALA A 175 8.10 6.26 1.75
C ALA A 175 6.86 6.94 2.34
N LEU A 176 5.98 6.13 2.94
CA LEU A 176 4.81 6.61 3.67
C LEU A 176 4.78 5.94 5.04
N GLU A 177 4.76 6.76 6.08
CA GLU A 177 4.83 6.33 7.48
C GLU A 177 3.60 6.81 8.23
N LEU A 178 2.96 5.93 9.02
CA LEU A 178 1.89 6.27 9.95
C LEU A 178 2.28 5.78 11.34
N ARG A 179 2.04 6.60 12.36
CA ARG A 179 2.29 6.31 13.76
C ARG A 179 1.06 6.67 14.58
N HIS A 180 0.54 5.73 15.33
CA HIS A 180 -0.52 6.01 16.28
C HIS A 180 0.05 6.81 17.46
N ILE A 181 -0.57 7.93 17.78
CA ILE A 181 -0.26 8.71 18.97
C ILE A 181 -1.25 8.29 20.04
N ASP A 182 -0.76 7.51 20.99
CA ASP A 182 -1.54 7.11 22.16
C ASP A 182 -1.62 8.30 23.10
N ASP A 183 -2.61 9.16 22.87
CA ASP A 183 -2.73 10.44 23.56
C ASP A 183 -4.12 10.63 24.20
N ASP A 184 -4.12 11.29 25.35
CA ASP A 184 -5.32 11.78 26.02
C ASP A 184 -5.73 13.18 25.50
N GLY A 185 -5.41 13.49 24.23
CA GLY A 185 -5.79 14.74 23.55
C GLY A 185 -4.65 15.74 23.32
N ILE A 186 -3.40 15.29 23.45
CA ILE A 186 -2.24 16.09 23.05
C ILE A 186 -2.26 16.47 21.58
N TYR A 187 -1.83 16.97 20.78
CA TYR A 187 -1.91 17.23 19.31
C TYR A 187 -3.34 17.21 18.71
N ARG A 188 -4.39 17.24 19.55
CA ARG A 188 -5.77 17.19 19.07
C ARG A 188 -6.34 18.59 18.90
N LEU A 189 -6.72 18.94 17.69
CA LEU A 189 -7.49 20.14 17.38
C LEU A 189 -9.00 19.83 17.36
N ARG A 190 -9.84 20.84 17.64
CA ARG A 190 -11.29 20.73 17.45
C ARG A 190 -11.69 20.60 15.97
N SER A 191 -10.89 21.17 15.08
CA SER A 191 -11.02 21.10 13.63
C SER A 191 -9.66 21.36 12.98
N GLY A 192 -9.38 20.71 11.83
CA GLY A 192 -8.11 20.85 11.15
C GLY A 192 -7.10 19.78 11.53
N PHE A 193 -5.88 19.94 11.08
CA PHE A 193 -4.71 19.12 11.40
C PHE A 193 -3.53 20.02 11.75
N LEU A 194 -2.53 19.44 12.44
CA LEU A 194 -1.28 20.13 12.70
C LEU A 194 -0.26 19.71 11.64
N GLU A 195 0.22 20.67 10.85
CA GLU A 195 1.28 20.47 9.89
C GLU A 195 2.63 20.83 10.51
N HIS A 196 3.56 19.90 10.48
CA HIS A 196 4.87 20.04 11.09
C HIS A 196 5.69 21.12 10.39
N ALA A 197 6.20 22.07 11.15
CA ALA A 197 7.08 23.13 10.66
C ALA A 197 8.49 23.06 11.27
N GLY A 198 8.65 22.37 12.41
CA GLY A 198 9.95 22.14 13.05
C GLY A 198 9.78 21.47 14.39
N ARG A 199 10.74 20.62 14.76
CA ARG A 199 10.83 19.96 16.06
C ARG A 199 12.27 19.95 16.49
N LEU A 200 12.59 20.79 17.48
CA LEU A 200 13.96 21.14 17.83
C LEU A 200 14.31 20.62 19.23
N ASP A 201 15.44 19.93 19.27
CA ASP A 201 16.20 19.59 20.49
C ASP A 201 17.20 20.72 20.74
N ILE A 202 16.96 21.53 21.77
CA ILE A 202 17.74 22.75 22.02
C ILE A 202 19.01 22.40 22.80
N GLY A 203 20.17 22.63 22.17
CA GLY A 203 21.48 22.33 22.72
C GLY A 203 21.85 20.85 22.64
N GLY A 204 21.19 20.04 21.85
CA GLY A 204 21.61 18.67 21.56
C GLY A 204 22.97 18.61 20.86
N ALA A 205 23.56 17.42 20.74
CA ALA A 205 24.80 17.25 19.99
C ALA A 205 24.59 17.50 18.52
N SER A 206 25.40 18.36 17.90
CA SER A 206 25.32 18.68 16.47
C SER A 206 25.36 17.42 15.61
N ASP A 207 24.64 17.44 14.50
CA ASP A 207 24.55 16.39 13.48
C ASP A 207 23.82 15.09 13.91
N SER A 208 23.02 15.10 14.99
CA SER A 208 22.22 13.94 15.40
C SER A 208 20.72 14.19 15.33
N PHE A 209 20.01 13.23 14.74
CA PHE A 209 18.55 13.18 14.82
C PHE A 209 18.14 12.20 15.91
N ILE A 210 17.22 12.60 16.79
CA ILE A 210 16.59 11.70 17.75
C ILE A 210 15.22 11.29 17.18
N ARG A 211 14.98 9.98 17.08
CA ARG A 211 13.70 9.40 16.69
C ARG A 211 13.57 7.99 17.32
N TYR A 212 12.65 7.16 16.84
CA TYR A 212 12.51 5.77 17.30
C TYR A 212 13.86 5.01 17.24
N PRO A 213 14.23 4.17 18.23
CA PRO A 213 13.39 3.77 19.37
C PRO A 213 13.41 4.72 20.58
N LYS A 214 14.16 5.81 20.56
CA LYS A 214 14.25 6.76 21.65
C LYS A 214 12.95 7.55 21.81
N ASP A 215 12.39 8.03 20.72
CA ASP A 215 11.04 8.61 20.67
C ASP A 215 10.02 7.52 20.31
N VAL A 216 9.13 7.21 21.25
CA VAL A 216 8.14 6.13 21.10
C VAL A 216 7.11 6.38 20.02
N TYR A 217 6.89 7.64 19.66
CA TYR A 217 6.01 8.07 18.56
C TYR A 217 6.75 8.25 17.23
N ASP A 218 8.07 7.96 17.21
CA ASP A 218 8.92 8.13 16.02
C ASP A 218 8.91 9.57 15.47
N ARG A 219 8.73 10.57 16.33
CA ARG A 219 8.96 11.97 15.99
C ARG A 219 10.44 12.16 15.72
N ILE A 220 10.77 13.05 14.78
CA ILE A 220 12.14 13.37 14.42
C ILE A 220 12.51 14.68 15.08
N TRP A 221 13.45 14.64 16.02
CA TRP A 221 13.98 15.81 16.70
C TRP A 221 15.29 16.22 16.06
N GLU A 222 15.35 17.45 15.60
CA GLU A 222 16.54 18.05 14.99
C GLU A 222 17.26 18.89 16.03
N THR A 223 18.58 18.82 16.06
CA THR A 223 19.36 19.61 17.01
C THR A 223 19.46 21.06 16.56
N GLU A 224 19.24 22.00 17.46
CA GLU A 224 19.40 23.44 17.22
C GLU A 224 20.26 24.08 18.33
N ASP A 225 21.21 24.89 17.91
CA ASP A 225 22.09 25.63 18.81
C ASP A 225 21.98 27.15 18.49
N TYR A 226 21.33 27.87 19.39
CA TYR A 226 21.16 29.31 19.24
C TYR A 226 22.39 30.08 19.71
N ALA A 227 23.07 30.74 18.79
CA ALA A 227 24.25 31.53 19.06
C ALA A 227 23.97 32.59 20.14
N GLY A 228 24.85 32.64 21.14
CA GLY A 228 24.74 33.56 22.26
C GLY A 228 23.86 33.09 23.43
N TRP A 229 23.28 31.88 23.36
CA TRP A 229 22.69 31.22 24.51
C TRP A 229 23.73 30.31 25.18
N ILE A 230 23.53 29.99 26.45
CA ILE A 230 24.44 29.14 27.22
C ILE A 230 23.93 27.71 27.17
N PHE A 231 24.77 26.78 26.75
CA PHE A 231 24.49 25.36 26.77
C PHE A 231 24.49 24.81 28.22
N LEU A 232 23.50 23.98 28.51
CA LEU A 232 23.33 23.23 29.74
C LEU A 232 23.05 21.77 29.42
N ASP A 233 23.59 20.84 30.21
CA ASP A 233 23.30 19.43 30.12
C ASP A 233 23.29 18.74 31.49
N THR A 234 22.66 17.56 31.53
CA THR A 234 22.67 16.71 32.71
C THR A 234 22.85 15.24 32.33
N PRO A 235 23.68 14.49 33.09
CA PRO A 235 23.78 13.04 32.94
C PRO A 235 22.56 12.30 33.55
N SER A 236 21.69 13.00 34.26
CA SER A 236 20.53 12.41 34.93
C SER A 236 19.49 11.96 33.91
N ILE A 237 18.89 10.79 34.10
CA ILE A 237 17.79 10.31 33.31
C ILE A 237 16.53 11.09 33.73
N ILE A 238 15.86 11.68 32.77
CA ILE A 238 14.56 12.32 32.94
C ILE A 238 13.52 11.27 32.59
N ASN A 239 12.76 10.82 33.58
CA ASN A 239 11.72 9.83 33.36
C ASN A 239 10.50 10.52 32.74
N SER A 240 10.33 10.34 31.45
CA SER A 240 9.10 10.64 30.72
C SER A 240 8.06 9.51 30.83
N SER A 241 8.35 8.50 31.66
CA SER A 241 7.51 7.30 31.85
C SER A 241 6.58 7.37 33.06
N ASP A 242 6.46 8.54 33.71
CA ASP A 242 5.38 8.76 34.66
C ASP A 242 4.05 8.72 33.85
N ASP A 243 3.04 8.01 34.35
CA ASP A 243 1.71 7.87 33.74
C ASP A 243 1.03 9.23 33.43
N ASN A 244 1.65 10.33 33.85
CA ASN A 244 1.20 11.70 33.64
C ASN A 244 1.94 12.44 32.50
N ASP A 245 2.96 11.85 31.85
CA ASP A 245 3.63 12.50 30.70
C ASP A 245 3.02 12.02 29.38
N ALA A 246 1.89 12.58 29.00
CA ALA A 246 1.22 12.29 27.73
C ALA A 246 2.10 12.58 26.50
N TYR A 247 3.04 13.54 26.59
CA TYR A 247 3.90 13.93 25.47
C TYR A 247 5.04 12.95 25.21
N LYS A 248 5.46 12.14 26.18
CA LYS A 248 6.51 11.11 26.07
C LYS A 248 7.74 11.60 25.28
N VAL A 249 8.23 12.79 25.64
CA VAL A 249 9.42 13.35 25.01
C VAL A 249 10.65 12.54 25.42
N PRO A 250 11.55 12.17 24.49
CA PRO A 250 12.74 11.40 24.84
C PRO A 250 13.59 12.06 25.93
N SER A 251 14.08 11.24 26.88
CA SER A 251 15.00 11.73 27.92
C SER A 251 16.23 12.39 27.32
N GLU A 252 16.72 11.90 26.19
CA GLU A 252 17.86 12.47 25.47
C GLU A 252 17.61 13.92 25.03
N VAL A 253 16.39 14.25 24.59
CA VAL A 253 15.97 15.62 24.21
C VAL A 253 15.85 16.50 25.43
N LEU A 254 15.29 15.97 26.53
CA LEU A 254 15.05 16.76 27.74
C LEU A 254 16.31 17.01 28.60
N ARG A 255 17.37 16.20 28.42
CA ARG A 255 18.63 16.34 29.20
C ARG A 255 19.49 17.51 28.75
N THR A 256 19.23 18.09 27.61
CA THR A 256 19.92 19.27 27.08
C THR A 256 19.03 20.48 27.16
N ALA A 257 19.61 21.64 27.24
CA ALA A 257 18.89 22.91 27.22
C ALA A 257 19.83 24.04 26.84
N GLN A 258 19.27 25.16 26.43
CA GLN A 258 19.99 26.41 26.41
C GLN A 258 19.33 27.44 27.33
N SER A 259 20.16 28.28 27.92
CA SER A 259 19.76 29.32 28.84
C SER A 259 20.21 30.69 28.35
N SER A 260 19.60 31.75 28.85
CA SER A 260 20.10 33.09 28.57
C SER A 260 21.36 33.39 29.43
N ILE A 261 22.16 34.34 28.92
CA ILE A 261 23.45 34.73 29.56
C ILE A 261 23.23 35.22 31.02
N ASN A 262 22.10 35.85 31.28
CA ASN A 262 21.72 36.36 32.58
C ASN A 262 20.21 36.48 32.73
N GLY A 263 19.70 36.67 33.98
CA GLY A 263 18.27 36.75 34.23
C GLY A 263 17.54 37.93 33.59
N SER A 264 18.25 38.94 33.11
CA SER A 264 17.65 40.12 32.47
C SER A 264 17.54 40.02 30.95
N THR A 265 18.20 39.03 30.36
CA THR A 265 18.17 38.81 28.90
C THR A 265 17.14 37.74 28.57
N PRO A 266 16.07 38.02 27.78
CA PRO A 266 15.11 37.03 27.38
C PRO A 266 15.66 36.06 26.34
N LEU A 267 15.18 34.79 26.34
CA LEU A 267 15.28 33.91 25.19
C LEU A 267 14.19 34.30 24.19
N ARG A 268 14.54 34.43 22.92
CA ARG A 268 13.58 34.86 21.89
C ARG A 268 13.59 33.91 20.72
N LEU A 269 12.41 33.40 20.38
CA LEU A 269 12.14 32.63 19.18
C LEU A 269 11.23 33.44 18.27
N GLY A 270 11.64 33.61 17.02
CA GLY A 270 10.86 34.41 16.07
C GLY A 270 11.04 33.99 14.62
N TRP A 271 9.96 34.03 13.87
CA TRP A 271 9.92 33.74 12.43
C TRP A 271 8.87 34.58 11.71
N THR A 272 9.01 34.66 10.37
CA THR A 272 8.07 35.32 9.49
C THR A 272 7.24 34.25 8.76
N PRO A 273 5.93 34.14 9.06
CA PRO A 273 5.04 33.26 8.32
C PRO A 273 4.92 33.61 6.83
N SER A 274 4.56 32.64 6.00
CA SER A 274 4.31 32.85 4.56
C SER A 274 3.11 33.78 4.33
N SER A 275 2.15 33.78 5.26
CA SER A 275 0.97 34.67 5.29
C SER A 275 0.69 35.12 6.71
N SER A 276 0.31 36.39 6.89
CA SER A 276 -0.11 36.90 8.19
C SER A 276 -1.40 36.27 8.73
N ALA A 277 -2.16 35.59 7.88
CA ALA A 277 -3.37 34.83 8.26
C ALA A 277 -3.08 33.39 8.71
N GLU A 278 -1.87 32.91 8.44
CA GLU A 278 -1.44 31.55 8.83
C GLU A 278 -1.43 31.43 10.35
N LYS A 279 -2.07 30.35 10.84
CA LYS A 279 -2.19 30.08 12.26
C LYS A 279 -1.13 29.08 12.70
N TRP A 280 -0.46 29.42 13.77
CA TRP A 280 0.60 28.63 14.36
C TRP A 280 0.24 28.20 15.77
N ILE A 281 0.71 27.02 16.17
CA ILE A 281 0.68 26.54 17.54
C ILE A 281 2.09 26.04 17.89
N VAL A 282 2.55 26.34 19.10
CA VAL A 282 3.90 26.04 19.57
C VAL A 282 3.83 25.28 20.88
N TYR A 283 4.58 24.20 20.95
CA TYR A 283 4.76 23.37 22.13
C TYR A 283 6.16 23.62 22.67
N PHE A 284 6.26 24.16 23.88
CA PHE A 284 7.51 24.42 24.56
C PHE A 284 7.70 23.36 25.63
N TYR A 285 8.90 22.78 25.71
CA TYR A 285 9.27 21.76 26.66
C TYR A 285 10.35 22.28 27.58
N PHE A 286 10.08 22.24 28.88
CA PHE A 286 10.95 22.76 29.94
C PHE A 286 11.21 21.70 30.96
N VAL A 287 12.45 21.57 31.41
CA VAL A 287 12.88 20.74 32.54
C VAL A 287 13.99 21.47 33.28
N GLU A 288 13.87 21.58 34.61
CA GLU A 288 15.00 22.01 35.44
C GLU A 288 16.05 20.89 35.52
N ILE A 289 17.19 21.09 34.88
CA ILE A 289 18.28 20.11 34.80
C ILE A 289 19.43 20.41 35.74
N GLU A 290 19.41 21.56 36.42
CA GLU A 290 20.38 21.97 37.40
C GLU A 290 19.83 21.85 38.81
N ARG A 291 20.65 21.39 39.76
CA ARG A 291 20.27 21.38 41.19
C ARG A 291 20.42 22.77 41.79
N LEU A 292 19.32 23.49 41.86
CA LEU A 292 19.31 24.81 42.49
C LEU A 292 19.45 24.68 44.02
N THR A 293 20.31 25.52 44.59
CA THR A 293 20.58 25.54 46.06
C THR A 293 19.76 26.62 46.76
N ASN A 294 19.67 26.54 48.10
CA ASN A 294 19.03 27.57 48.94
C ASN A 294 17.54 27.84 48.69
N GLY A 295 16.81 26.83 48.23
CA GLY A 295 15.37 27.01 47.97
C GLY A 295 15.05 27.92 46.80
N LEU A 296 16.02 28.19 45.90
CA LEU A 296 15.81 28.94 44.69
C LEU A 296 14.98 28.10 43.70
N GLN A 297 14.08 28.77 43.02
CA GLN A 297 13.27 28.19 41.93
C GLN A 297 13.55 28.95 40.66
N ARG A 298 13.52 28.26 39.51
CA ARG A 298 13.52 28.89 38.22
C ARG A 298 12.07 29.16 37.79
N GLU A 299 11.73 30.44 37.74
CA GLU A 299 10.39 30.88 37.32
C GLU A 299 10.52 31.93 36.21
N PHE A 300 9.78 31.75 35.12
CA PHE A 300 9.81 32.63 33.99
C PHE A 300 8.43 32.71 33.32
N THR A 301 8.25 33.72 32.48
CA THR A 301 7.05 33.90 31.69
C THR A 301 7.36 33.58 30.25
N VAL A 302 6.55 32.73 29.60
CA VAL A 302 6.51 32.53 28.15
C VAL A 302 5.42 33.45 27.61
N SER A 303 5.79 34.39 26.77
CA SER A 303 4.82 35.39 26.27
C SER A 303 5.03 35.68 24.79
N MET A 304 3.96 36.13 24.14
CA MET A 304 3.99 36.66 22.78
C MET A 304 3.66 38.16 22.79
N LYS A 305 4.34 38.90 21.92
CA LYS A 305 4.07 40.33 21.71
C LYS A 305 2.58 40.58 21.49
N ASN A 306 2.04 41.66 22.09
CA ASN A 306 0.63 42.03 22.06
C ASN A 306 -0.32 41.15 22.90
N ASN A 307 0.19 40.43 23.90
CA ASN A 307 -0.63 39.62 24.85
C ASN A 307 -1.53 38.57 24.18
N GLN A 308 -1.18 38.11 22.98
CA GLN A 308 -1.91 37.01 22.35
C GLN A 308 -1.72 35.69 23.10
N PHE A 309 -0.61 35.56 23.82
CA PHE A 309 -0.27 34.42 24.66
C PHE A 309 0.60 34.86 25.84
N MET A 310 0.34 34.34 27.03
CA MET A 310 1.18 34.51 28.22
C MET A 310 0.93 33.38 29.20
N GLU A 311 2.01 32.72 29.65
CA GLU A 311 1.99 31.64 30.65
C GLU A 311 3.18 31.82 31.61
N ILE A 312 2.96 31.56 32.91
CA ILE A 312 4.01 31.57 33.90
C ILE A 312 4.42 30.14 34.25
N VAL A 313 5.70 29.84 34.14
CA VAL A 313 6.29 28.51 34.31
C VAL A 313 7.18 28.53 35.52
N SER A 314 6.96 27.60 36.46
CA SER A 314 7.83 27.35 37.62
C SER A 314 8.31 25.91 37.53
N LEU A 315 9.62 25.69 37.51
CA LEU A 315 10.21 24.37 37.27
C LEU A 315 10.59 23.69 38.57
N GLU A 316 10.39 22.36 38.62
CA GLU A 316 10.92 21.44 39.59
C GLU A 316 12.03 20.56 38.97
N TYR A 317 13.04 20.21 39.79
CA TYR A 317 14.19 19.42 39.34
C TYR A 317 13.77 18.08 38.67
N LEU A 318 14.19 17.87 37.41
CA LEU A 318 13.93 16.70 36.55
C LEU A 318 12.44 16.41 36.30
N LYS A 319 11.54 17.37 36.48
CA LYS A 319 10.13 17.24 36.15
C LYS A 319 9.82 18.02 34.85
N PRO A 320 9.37 17.35 33.77
CA PRO A 320 8.96 18.03 32.55
C PRO A 320 7.73 18.92 32.75
N VAL A 321 7.75 20.07 32.12
CA VAL A 321 6.61 20.99 32.02
C VAL A 321 6.43 21.34 30.56
N VAL A 322 5.22 21.17 30.05
CA VAL A 322 4.86 21.49 28.66
C VAL A 322 3.95 22.71 28.64
N VAL A 323 4.31 23.69 27.83
CA VAL A 323 3.51 24.87 27.59
C VAL A 323 3.07 24.88 26.15
N VAL A 324 1.77 24.91 25.91
CA VAL A 324 1.20 24.93 24.55
C VAL A 324 0.56 26.29 24.29
N SER A 325 0.99 26.95 23.24
CA SER A 325 0.40 28.25 22.91
C SER A 325 -1.06 28.09 22.43
N THR A 326 -1.86 29.12 22.62
CA THR A 326 -3.08 29.26 21.82
C THR A 326 -2.69 29.48 20.36
N PRO A 327 -3.57 29.18 19.37
CA PRO A 327 -3.31 29.53 17.97
C PRO A 327 -2.97 31.01 17.82
N VAL A 328 -1.79 31.29 17.27
CA VAL A 328 -1.27 32.66 17.04
C VAL A 328 -1.08 32.93 15.56
N SER A 329 -1.14 34.19 15.15
CA SER A 329 -0.92 34.62 13.76
C SER A 329 -0.33 36.01 13.70
N GLY A 330 0.23 36.41 12.55
CA GLY A 330 0.80 37.73 12.32
C GLY A 330 1.85 37.74 11.24
N SER A 331 2.30 38.93 10.84
CA SER A 331 3.41 39.09 9.87
C SER A 331 4.78 38.74 10.44
N LEU A 332 4.93 38.77 11.74
CA LEU A 332 6.10 38.35 12.51
C LEU A 332 5.59 37.74 13.81
N ILE A 333 5.90 36.48 14.06
CA ILE A 333 5.61 35.80 15.31
C ILE A 333 6.89 35.81 16.14
N THR A 334 6.79 36.27 17.39
CA THR A 334 7.93 36.29 18.31
C THR A 334 7.47 35.93 19.70
N PHE A 335 8.00 34.85 20.25
CA PHE A 335 7.87 34.46 21.64
C PHE A 335 9.08 34.95 22.44
N SER A 336 8.85 35.39 23.67
CA SER A 336 9.84 35.82 24.65
C SER A 336 9.71 34.98 25.91
N ILE A 337 10.82 34.43 26.40
CA ILE A 337 10.88 33.70 27.67
C ILE A 337 11.71 34.54 28.62
N GLU A 338 11.09 35.10 29.64
CA GLU A 338 11.66 36.10 30.53
C GLU A 338 11.55 35.69 31.97
N SER A 339 12.66 35.79 32.74
CA SER A 339 12.65 35.52 34.20
C SER A 339 11.66 36.44 34.91
N THR A 340 10.91 35.88 35.86
CA THR A 340 10.12 36.70 36.78
C THR A 340 11.01 37.28 37.91
N ASN A 341 10.48 38.25 38.62
CA ASN A 341 11.19 38.83 39.78
C ASN A 341 11.44 37.84 40.92
N LYS A 342 10.81 36.68 40.90
CA LYS A 342 10.95 35.60 41.86
C LYS A 342 12.01 34.58 41.46
N SER A 343 12.44 34.59 40.22
CA SER A 343 13.41 33.65 39.71
C SER A 343 14.82 34.00 40.19
N GLY A 344 15.50 33.00 40.73
CA GLY A 344 16.90 33.12 41.09
C GLY A 344 17.86 32.87 39.93
N ASN A 345 17.35 32.35 38.79
CA ASN A 345 18.17 31.90 37.66
C ASN A 345 17.57 32.36 36.32
N PRO A 346 18.39 32.44 35.23
CA PRO A 346 17.95 32.74 33.90
C PRO A 346 16.94 31.69 33.36
N PRO A 347 16.05 32.03 32.39
CA PRO A 347 15.13 31.08 31.79
C PRO A 347 15.92 30.06 30.99
N ILE A 348 15.35 28.85 30.81
CA ILE A 348 15.91 27.79 30.00
C ILE A 348 14.84 27.29 28.99
N LEU A 349 15.31 26.63 27.94
CA LEU A 349 14.47 25.93 26.95
C LEU A 349 15.15 24.62 26.57
N ASN A 350 14.44 23.49 26.72
CA ASN A 350 14.95 22.14 26.41
C ASN A 350 14.59 21.73 24.98
N ALA A 351 13.33 21.94 24.60
CA ALA A 351 12.87 21.59 23.26
C ALA A 351 11.66 22.41 22.85
N VAL A 352 11.37 22.44 21.54
CA VAL A 352 10.22 23.16 21.00
C VAL A 352 9.72 22.49 19.74
N GLU A 353 8.39 22.45 19.56
CA GLU A 353 7.74 22.04 18.32
C GLU A 353 6.92 23.18 17.76
N PHE A 354 6.99 23.33 16.43
CA PHE A 354 6.24 24.32 15.67
C PHE A 354 5.31 23.62 14.71
N TYR A 355 4.05 24.01 14.72
CA TYR A 355 3.05 23.52 13.78
C TYR A 355 2.26 24.67 13.17
N THR A 356 1.95 24.54 11.89
CA THR A 356 0.86 25.31 11.28
C THR A 356 -0.46 24.55 11.41
N ILE A 357 -1.57 25.27 11.38
CA ILE A 357 -2.91 24.67 11.45
C ILE A 357 -3.49 24.62 10.05
N GLY A 358 -3.61 23.42 9.51
CA GLY A 358 -4.27 23.15 8.25
C GLY A 358 -5.78 23.01 8.41
N ASP A 359 -6.54 23.51 7.46
CA ASP A 359 -8.00 23.43 7.47
C ASP A 359 -8.51 22.16 6.82
N LEU A 360 -9.65 21.64 7.31
CA LEU A 360 -10.40 20.52 6.74
C LEU A 360 -11.76 21.00 6.22
N PRO A 361 -11.82 21.80 5.15
CA PRO A 361 -13.05 22.38 4.67
C PRO A 361 -14.01 21.38 4.06
N ASN A 362 -13.49 20.24 3.57
CA ASN A 362 -14.29 19.22 2.90
C ASN A 362 -14.61 18.07 3.86
N VAL A 363 -15.82 17.59 3.80
CA VAL A 363 -16.27 16.39 4.51
C VAL A 363 -16.28 15.23 3.53
N PRO A 364 -15.69 14.06 3.87
CA PRO A 364 -15.72 12.88 3.02
C PRO A 364 -17.15 12.41 2.72
N THR A 365 -17.28 11.64 1.64
CA THR A 365 -18.52 10.91 1.29
C THR A 365 -18.99 10.06 2.48
N ALA A 366 -20.30 9.96 2.66
CA ALA A 366 -20.89 9.13 3.72
C ALA A 366 -20.31 7.72 3.71
N GLN A 367 -19.84 7.23 4.86
CA GLN A 367 -19.08 5.97 4.98
C GLN A 367 -19.85 4.74 4.48
N ASP A 368 -21.17 4.70 4.64
CA ASP A 368 -22.01 3.62 4.13
C ASP A 368 -21.98 3.57 2.59
N ASP A 369 -21.99 4.74 1.93
CA ASP A 369 -21.87 4.84 0.48
C ASP A 369 -20.47 4.46 0.00
N VAL A 370 -19.42 4.88 0.72
CA VAL A 370 -18.02 4.51 0.44
C VAL A 370 -17.84 3.00 0.53
N LYS A 371 -18.34 2.36 1.60
CA LYS A 371 -18.30 0.90 1.77
C LYS A 371 -19.07 0.19 0.67
N ALA A 372 -20.27 0.68 0.34
CA ALA A 372 -21.10 0.07 -0.70
C ALA A 372 -20.46 0.14 -2.09
N ILE A 373 -19.92 1.31 -2.48
CA ILE A 373 -19.31 1.48 -3.81
C ILE A 373 -17.98 0.73 -3.93
N ASN A 374 -17.20 0.64 -2.85
CA ASN A 374 -15.99 -0.17 -2.83
C ASN A 374 -16.28 -1.68 -2.95
N ASP A 375 -17.35 -2.18 -2.31
CA ASP A 375 -17.80 -3.57 -2.50
C ASP A 375 -18.23 -3.83 -3.95
N ILE A 376 -18.92 -2.87 -4.58
CA ILE A 376 -19.32 -2.94 -6.00
C ILE A 376 -18.05 -2.94 -6.88
N LYS A 377 -17.08 -2.05 -6.61
CA LYS A 377 -15.79 -1.99 -7.31
C LYS A 377 -15.06 -3.33 -7.23
N ALA A 378 -14.96 -3.91 -6.03
CA ALA A 378 -14.28 -5.17 -5.79
C ALA A 378 -14.99 -6.35 -6.45
N THR A 379 -16.31 -6.46 -6.32
CA THR A 379 -17.09 -7.58 -6.86
C THR A 379 -17.06 -7.65 -8.38
N TYR A 380 -17.16 -6.51 -9.04
CA TYR A 380 -17.13 -6.45 -10.50
C TYR A 380 -15.74 -6.19 -11.07
N HIS A 381 -14.69 -6.13 -10.23
CA HIS A 381 -13.30 -5.85 -10.62
C HIS A 381 -13.17 -4.57 -11.48
N ILE A 382 -13.86 -3.49 -11.08
CA ILE A 382 -13.89 -2.24 -11.84
C ILE A 382 -12.53 -1.55 -11.75
N GLN A 383 -11.90 -1.35 -12.92
CA GLN A 383 -10.58 -0.72 -13.08
C GLN A 383 -10.69 0.60 -13.86
N LYS A 384 -11.46 1.56 -13.36
CA LYS A 384 -11.50 2.91 -13.94
C LYS A 384 -10.41 3.77 -13.32
N GLU A 385 -9.71 4.55 -14.12
CA GLU A 385 -8.59 5.40 -13.67
C GLU A 385 -9.02 6.44 -12.63
N SER A 386 -10.22 6.98 -12.75
CA SER A 386 -10.78 7.98 -11.83
C SER A 386 -11.25 7.38 -10.49
N TRP A 387 -11.37 6.04 -10.37
CA TRP A 387 -11.88 5.38 -9.16
C TRP A 387 -10.78 5.23 -8.10
N GLN A 388 -10.27 6.38 -7.65
CA GLN A 388 -9.22 6.52 -6.63
C GLN A 388 -9.66 7.51 -5.56
N GLY A 389 -9.28 7.27 -4.32
CA GLY A 389 -9.64 8.13 -3.21
C GLY A 389 -11.14 8.16 -2.93
N ASP A 390 -11.63 9.23 -2.36
CA ASP A 390 -13.06 9.42 -2.08
C ASP A 390 -13.88 9.47 -3.38
N PRO A 391 -15.06 8.83 -3.43
CA PRO A 391 -15.87 8.75 -4.65
C PRO A 391 -16.49 10.07 -5.10
N CYS A 392 -16.76 11.03 -4.18
CA CYS A 392 -17.45 12.27 -4.48
C CYS A 392 -16.60 13.52 -4.32
N ILE A 393 -15.63 13.52 -3.41
CA ILE A 393 -14.89 14.71 -2.98
C ILE A 393 -13.38 14.53 -3.18
N PRO A 394 -12.66 15.58 -3.60
CA PRO A 394 -13.14 16.85 -4.17
C PRO A 394 -13.96 16.64 -5.45
N SER A 395 -14.96 17.47 -5.71
CA SER A 395 -15.89 17.27 -6.83
C SER A 395 -15.22 17.18 -8.22
N ILE A 396 -14.05 17.82 -8.39
CA ILE A 396 -13.24 17.73 -9.62
C ILE A 396 -12.61 16.33 -9.84
N TYR A 397 -12.63 15.45 -8.82
CA TYR A 397 -12.14 14.09 -8.85
C TYR A 397 -13.25 13.06 -8.57
N THR A 398 -14.53 13.45 -8.69
CA THR A 398 -15.65 12.51 -8.61
C THR A 398 -15.43 11.34 -9.56
N TRP A 399 -15.70 10.12 -9.10
CA TRP A 399 -15.49 8.91 -9.89
C TRP A 399 -16.38 8.88 -11.13
N ASP A 400 -15.83 8.51 -12.28
CA ASP A 400 -16.56 8.43 -13.55
C ASP A 400 -17.76 7.50 -13.45
N GLY A 401 -18.93 8.04 -13.79
CA GLY A 401 -20.19 7.34 -13.71
C GLY A 401 -20.95 7.56 -12.41
N LEU A 402 -20.38 8.31 -11.44
CA LEU A 402 -21.09 8.74 -10.24
C LEU A 402 -21.62 10.16 -10.37
N ASN A 403 -22.79 10.42 -9.77
CA ASN A 403 -23.20 11.74 -9.33
C ASN A 403 -23.46 11.71 -7.84
N CYS A 404 -23.08 12.79 -7.17
CA CYS A 404 -23.21 12.94 -5.73
C CYS A 404 -24.07 14.14 -5.37
N SER A 405 -24.69 14.08 -4.20
CA SER A 405 -25.47 15.19 -3.64
C SER A 405 -24.55 16.30 -3.13
N ASN A 406 -25.08 17.51 -3.03
CA ASN A 406 -24.39 18.64 -2.39
C ASN A 406 -24.58 18.65 -0.86
N GLY A 407 -25.03 17.53 -0.26
CA GLY A 407 -25.22 17.41 1.18
C GLY A 407 -23.90 17.39 1.96
N ASN A 408 -23.98 17.45 3.26
CA ASN A 408 -22.85 17.33 4.18
C ASN A 408 -23.18 16.26 5.24
N PRO A 409 -22.64 15.04 5.13
CA PRO A 409 -21.74 14.54 4.10
C PRO A 409 -22.41 14.35 2.71
N PRO A 410 -21.65 14.40 1.61
CA PRO A 410 -22.13 14.02 0.28
C PRO A 410 -22.57 12.57 0.21
N ARG A 411 -23.60 12.28 -0.62
CA ARG A 411 -24.15 10.94 -0.84
C ARG A 411 -24.15 10.60 -2.33
N ILE A 412 -23.97 9.34 -2.67
CA ILE A 412 -24.08 8.86 -4.05
C ILE A 412 -25.55 8.81 -4.45
N ILE A 413 -25.94 9.61 -5.44
CA ILE A 413 -27.33 9.69 -5.95
C ILE A 413 -27.48 9.05 -7.34
N SER A 414 -26.42 8.85 -8.09
CA SER A 414 -26.47 8.21 -9.41
C SER A 414 -25.24 7.33 -9.62
N LEU A 415 -25.48 6.13 -10.20
CA LEU A 415 -24.42 5.20 -10.62
C LEU A 415 -24.68 4.73 -12.05
N LYS A 416 -23.77 5.10 -12.97
CA LYS A 416 -23.83 4.75 -14.40
C LYS A 416 -22.63 3.85 -14.76
N LEU A 417 -22.91 2.56 -14.90
CA LEU A 417 -21.96 1.53 -15.30
C LEU A 417 -22.42 0.79 -16.58
N SER A 418 -23.07 1.51 -17.47
CA SER A 418 -23.45 0.96 -18.77
C SER A 418 -22.21 0.58 -19.58
N SER A 419 -22.28 -0.55 -20.30
CA SER A 419 -21.20 -1.04 -21.19
C SER A 419 -19.84 -1.18 -20.47
N SER A 420 -19.85 -1.57 -19.19
CA SER A 420 -18.66 -1.70 -18.33
C SER A 420 -18.15 -3.13 -18.19
N ASN A 421 -18.63 -4.05 -19.04
CA ASN A 421 -18.29 -5.49 -19.02
C ASN A 421 -18.57 -6.19 -17.67
N LEU A 422 -19.53 -5.73 -16.89
CA LEU A 422 -19.90 -6.34 -15.62
C LEU A 422 -20.41 -7.78 -15.86
N VAL A 423 -19.94 -8.72 -15.02
CA VAL A 423 -20.26 -10.15 -15.10
C VAL A 423 -20.74 -10.66 -13.74
N GLY A 424 -21.65 -11.62 -13.75
CA GLY A 424 -22.21 -12.20 -12.52
C GLY A 424 -23.55 -11.59 -12.15
N ASP A 425 -23.99 -11.82 -10.91
CA ASP A 425 -25.30 -11.38 -10.44
C ASP A 425 -25.29 -9.90 -10.04
N ILE A 426 -26.46 -9.27 -9.98
CA ILE A 426 -26.62 -7.93 -9.43
C ILE A 426 -26.36 -7.97 -7.95
N VAL A 427 -25.30 -7.28 -7.50
CA VAL A 427 -24.81 -7.35 -6.11
C VAL A 427 -25.73 -6.64 -5.12
N SER A 428 -25.90 -7.22 -3.94
CA SER A 428 -26.75 -6.65 -2.89
C SER A 428 -26.22 -5.32 -2.34
N SER A 429 -24.91 -5.03 -2.48
CA SER A 429 -24.30 -3.76 -2.05
C SER A 429 -24.95 -2.54 -2.69
N LEU A 430 -25.56 -2.69 -3.87
CA LEU A 430 -26.30 -1.61 -4.53
C LEU A 430 -27.47 -1.09 -3.67
N SER A 431 -28.13 -1.96 -2.91
CA SER A 431 -29.24 -1.55 -2.04
C SER A 431 -28.82 -0.75 -0.81
N ARG A 432 -27.52 -0.76 -0.47
CA ARG A 432 -26.98 0.07 0.62
C ARG A 432 -26.81 1.55 0.25
N LEU A 433 -26.81 1.86 -1.06
CA LEU A 433 -26.79 3.24 -1.55
C LEU A 433 -28.19 3.88 -1.41
N SER A 434 -28.61 4.12 -0.17
CA SER A 434 -29.99 4.46 0.19
C SER A 434 -30.51 5.77 -0.44
N THR A 435 -29.62 6.65 -0.90
CA THR A 435 -29.96 7.92 -1.56
C THR A 435 -29.99 7.80 -3.09
N MET A 436 -29.77 6.61 -3.65
CA MET A 436 -29.74 6.36 -5.09
C MET A 436 -31.04 6.77 -5.78
N GLU A 437 -30.93 7.63 -6.79
CA GLU A 437 -32.02 8.07 -7.65
C GLU A 437 -31.96 7.42 -9.03
N ASP A 438 -30.73 7.31 -9.59
CA ASP A 438 -30.49 6.78 -10.94
C ASP A 438 -29.51 5.61 -10.91
N LEU A 439 -29.91 4.44 -11.40
CA LEU A 439 -29.06 3.27 -11.56
C LEU A 439 -29.10 2.77 -13.00
N ASP A 440 -27.96 2.86 -13.70
CA ASP A 440 -27.81 2.33 -15.05
C ASP A 440 -26.69 1.26 -15.12
N LEU A 441 -27.12 0.02 -15.28
CA LEU A 441 -26.26 -1.15 -15.46
C LEU A 441 -26.46 -1.79 -16.84
N SER A 442 -26.98 -1.05 -17.82
CA SER A 442 -27.31 -1.55 -19.14
C SER A 442 -26.12 -2.02 -19.96
N ASN A 443 -26.37 -2.86 -20.95
CA ASN A 443 -25.36 -3.35 -21.91
C ASN A 443 -24.14 -4.02 -21.23
N ASN A 444 -24.41 -4.87 -20.23
CA ASN A 444 -23.41 -5.66 -19.55
C ASN A 444 -23.66 -7.16 -19.74
N LYS A 445 -22.98 -8.00 -18.98
CA LYS A 445 -23.12 -9.46 -19.02
C LYS A 445 -23.69 -9.98 -17.69
N LEU A 446 -24.54 -9.18 -17.03
CA LEU A 446 -25.12 -9.54 -15.75
C LEU A 446 -26.10 -10.70 -15.90
N THR A 447 -26.09 -11.60 -14.91
CA THR A 447 -26.88 -12.84 -14.86
C THR A 447 -27.76 -12.88 -13.60
N GLY A 448 -28.43 -14.02 -13.36
CA GLY A 448 -29.25 -14.18 -12.16
C GLY A 448 -30.54 -13.39 -12.18
N ALA A 449 -31.22 -13.35 -11.05
CA ALA A 449 -32.48 -12.64 -10.88
C ALA A 449 -32.27 -11.18 -10.46
N ILE A 450 -33.24 -10.33 -10.77
CA ILE A 450 -33.27 -8.96 -10.24
C ILE A 450 -33.54 -9.05 -8.74
N PRO A 451 -32.65 -8.55 -7.85
CA PRO A 451 -32.85 -8.61 -6.40
C PRO A 451 -34.08 -7.81 -5.93
N GLU A 452 -34.86 -8.38 -5.04
CA GLU A 452 -35.99 -7.69 -4.39
C GLU A 452 -35.54 -6.42 -3.64
N THR A 453 -34.31 -6.41 -3.11
CA THR A 453 -33.72 -5.29 -2.36
C THR A 453 -33.55 -4.01 -3.18
N LEU A 454 -33.51 -4.09 -4.50
CA LEU A 454 -33.54 -2.87 -5.35
C LEU A 454 -34.86 -2.10 -5.24
N ALA A 455 -35.96 -2.79 -4.91
CA ALA A 455 -37.23 -2.15 -4.69
C ALA A 455 -37.30 -1.36 -3.37
N GLU A 456 -36.39 -1.67 -2.43
CA GLU A 456 -36.29 -1.03 -1.11
C GLU A 456 -35.59 0.34 -1.18
N LEU A 457 -34.93 0.68 -2.29
CA LEU A 457 -34.31 1.98 -2.49
C LEU A 457 -35.40 3.08 -2.59
N PRO A 458 -35.53 3.96 -1.58
CA PRO A 458 -36.70 4.83 -1.48
C PRO A 458 -36.73 5.92 -2.56
N ASN A 459 -35.54 6.37 -2.96
CA ASN A 459 -35.37 7.50 -3.87
C ASN A 459 -35.17 7.08 -5.33
N LEU A 460 -35.05 5.77 -5.63
CA LEU A 460 -34.77 5.27 -6.97
C LEU A 460 -35.90 5.66 -7.95
N ARG A 461 -35.59 6.47 -8.96
CA ARG A 461 -36.52 6.98 -9.99
C ARG A 461 -36.25 6.41 -11.36
N PHE A 462 -34.98 6.03 -11.61
CA PHE A 462 -34.54 5.48 -12.89
C PHE A 462 -33.73 4.20 -12.67
N LEU A 463 -34.16 3.09 -13.32
CA LEU A 463 -33.48 1.79 -13.28
C LEU A 463 -33.34 1.25 -14.70
N ASN A 464 -32.12 1.19 -15.22
CA ASN A 464 -31.83 0.63 -16.53
C ASN A 464 -30.99 -0.65 -16.41
N LEU A 465 -31.60 -1.79 -16.69
CA LEU A 465 -30.97 -3.11 -16.71
C LEU A 465 -30.98 -3.72 -18.12
N SER A 466 -31.30 -2.95 -19.15
CA SER A 466 -31.42 -3.43 -20.54
C SER A 466 -30.11 -4.01 -21.08
N GLY A 467 -30.20 -4.95 -22.03
CA GLY A 467 -29.01 -5.52 -22.68
C GLY A 467 -28.14 -6.36 -21.74
N ASN A 468 -28.76 -7.18 -20.88
CA ASN A 468 -28.07 -8.10 -19.98
C ASN A 468 -28.57 -9.56 -20.20
N ASN A 469 -28.13 -10.50 -19.39
CA ASN A 469 -28.52 -11.91 -19.43
C ASN A 469 -29.36 -12.31 -18.19
N LEU A 470 -30.15 -11.38 -17.67
CA LEU A 470 -30.96 -11.60 -16.46
C LEU A 470 -32.05 -12.63 -16.70
N ILE A 471 -32.40 -13.37 -15.64
CA ILE A 471 -33.39 -14.47 -15.63
C ILE A 471 -34.44 -14.27 -14.55
N GLY A 472 -35.46 -15.12 -14.54
CA GLY A 472 -36.49 -15.10 -13.49
C GLY A 472 -37.57 -14.04 -13.69
N SER A 473 -38.31 -13.72 -12.65
CA SER A 473 -39.39 -12.74 -12.68
C SER A 473 -38.92 -11.37 -12.18
N VAL A 474 -39.50 -10.30 -12.72
CA VAL A 474 -39.30 -8.96 -12.18
C VAL A 474 -39.97 -8.84 -10.81
N PRO A 475 -39.30 -8.34 -9.77
CA PRO A 475 -39.85 -8.12 -8.44
C PRO A 475 -41.20 -7.38 -8.48
N LYS A 476 -42.19 -7.92 -7.73
CA LYS A 476 -43.54 -7.31 -7.70
C LYS A 476 -43.52 -5.87 -7.22
N ALA A 477 -42.66 -5.56 -6.26
CA ALA A 477 -42.51 -4.23 -5.72
C ALA A 477 -42.00 -3.23 -6.78
N LEU A 478 -41.04 -3.62 -7.63
CA LEU A 478 -40.59 -2.80 -8.76
C LEU A 478 -41.69 -2.59 -9.81
N LYS A 479 -42.43 -3.65 -10.16
CA LYS A 479 -43.59 -3.53 -11.08
C LYS A 479 -44.63 -2.56 -10.57
N LYS A 480 -44.93 -2.62 -9.26
CA LYS A 480 -45.87 -1.70 -8.61
C LYS A 480 -45.38 -0.25 -8.73
N ARG A 481 -44.12 0.04 -8.45
CA ARG A 481 -43.54 1.39 -8.56
C ARG A 481 -43.58 1.95 -9.98
N VAL A 482 -43.44 1.08 -11.01
CA VAL A 482 -43.60 1.48 -12.42
C VAL A 482 -45.07 1.82 -12.71
N LEU A 483 -46.03 1.03 -12.21
CA LEU A 483 -47.48 1.31 -12.37
C LEU A 483 -47.88 2.58 -11.65
N ASP A 484 -47.31 2.86 -10.51
CA ASP A 484 -47.56 4.07 -9.69
C ASP A 484 -46.81 5.30 -10.26
N ASN A 485 -46.12 5.20 -11.39
CA ASN A 485 -45.30 6.23 -12.03
C ASN A 485 -44.18 6.81 -11.11
N THR A 486 -43.74 6.05 -10.12
CA THR A 486 -42.61 6.43 -9.23
C THR A 486 -41.27 5.89 -9.64
N LEU A 487 -41.23 5.00 -10.66
CA LEU A 487 -40.02 4.39 -11.20
C LEU A 487 -40.11 4.25 -12.73
N ILE A 488 -39.12 4.74 -13.44
CA ILE A 488 -38.88 4.46 -14.86
C ILE A 488 -37.91 3.28 -14.95
N MET A 489 -38.36 2.14 -15.53
CA MET A 489 -37.55 0.93 -15.59
C MET A 489 -37.40 0.44 -17.02
N SER A 490 -36.16 0.14 -17.45
CA SER A 490 -35.84 -0.46 -18.75
C SER A 490 -35.22 -1.83 -18.56
N LEU A 491 -35.81 -2.86 -19.20
CA LEU A 491 -35.40 -4.27 -19.11
C LEU A 491 -35.19 -4.92 -20.51
N ALA A 492 -35.30 -4.13 -21.59
CA ALA A 492 -35.19 -4.64 -22.94
C ALA A 492 -33.87 -5.40 -23.17
N GLY A 493 -33.89 -6.43 -24.03
CA GLY A 493 -32.69 -7.21 -24.36
C GLY A 493 -32.30 -8.29 -23.32
N ASN A 494 -33.11 -8.51 -22.25
CA ASN A 494 -32.97 -9.67 -21.35
C ASN A 494 -33.87 -10.80 -21.78
N THR A 495 -33.39 -11.64 -22.69
CA THR A 495 -34.21 -12.66 -23.39
C THR A 495 -34.84 -13.72 -22.50
N ASN A 496 -34.28 -13.96 -21.34
CA ASN A 496 -34.70 -14.99 -20.39
C ASN A 496 -35.45 -14.41 -19.17
N LEU A 497 -35.71 -13.10 -19.14
CA LEU A 497 -36.43 -12.43 -18.10
C LEU A 497 -37.95 -12.52 -18.37
N CYS A 498 -38.68 -12.91 -17.34
CA CYS A 498 -40.14 -13.06 -17.43
C CYS A 498 -40.83 -11.76 -17.00
N LEU A 499 -41.53 -11.12 -17.95
CA LEU A 499 -42.25 -9.88 -17.72
C LEU A 499 -43.71 -10.11 -17.23
N ALA A 500 -44.29 -11.33 -17.51
CA ALA A 500 -45.66 -11.68 -17.12
C ALA A 500 -45.74 -12.39 -15.79
N ASP A 501 -46.84 -12.23 -15.01
CA ASP A 501 -47.15 -13.01 -13.83
C ASP A 501 -48.38 -13.89 -14.11
N PRO A 502 -48.36 -15.20 -13.73
CA PRO A 502 -47.17 -15.95 -13.27
C PRO A 502 -46.20 -16.25 -14.42
N CYS A 503 -44.90 -16.35 -14.07
CA CYS A 503 -43.89 -16.80 -15.01
C CYS A 503 -44.17 -18.22 -15.47
N VAL A 504 -44.93 -18.39 -16.50
CA VAL A 504 -45.09 -19.67 -17.19
C VAL A 504 -43.80 -19.90 -17.97
N GLN A 505 -42.84 -20.56 -17.34
CA GLN A 505 -41.79 -21.21 -18.13
C GLN A 505 -42.52 -22.12 -19.07
N LYS A 506 -42.47 -21.83 -20.38
CA LYS A 506 -42.83 -22.79 -21.43
C LYS A 506 -41.88 -23.97 -21.23
N LYS A 507 -42.26 -24.89 -20.31
CA LYS A 507 -41.75 -26.24 -20.34
C LYS A 507 -41.99 -26.70 -21.74
N LYS A 508 -40.95 -26.85 -22.54
CA LYS A 508 -41.02 -27.52 -23.85
C LYS A 508 -41.69 -28.86 -23.54
N GLN A 509 -43.00 -28.91 -23.79
CA GLN A 509 -43.81 -30.09 -23.61
C GLN A 509 -43.41 -31.04 -24.74
N ASN A 510 -42.38 -31.85 -24.48
CA ASN A 510 -42.15 -33.05 -25.27
C ASN A 510 -43.24 -34.07 -24.89
N SER A 511 -44.47 -33.74 -25.27
CA SER A 511 -45.55 -34.71 -25.32
C SER A 511 -45.51 -35.38 -26.69
N ILE A 512 -44.77 -36.43 -26.77
CA ILE A 512 -44.90 -37.60 -27.67
C ILE A 512 -43.66 -38.44 -27.41
N LEU A 513 -43.68 -39.35 -26.44
CA LEU A 513 -42.73 -40.48 -26.39
C LEU A 513 -42.95 -41.40 -25.16
N VAL A 514 -44.16 -41.43 -24.57
CA VAL A 514 -44.38 -42.32 -23.43
C VAL A 514 -44.75 -43.78 -23.82
N PRO A 515 -45.25 -44.15 -25.00
CA PRO A 515 -45.49 -45.57 -25.27
C PRO A 515 -44.40 -46.32 -26.07
N VAL A 516 -43.28 -45.67 -26.45
CA VAL A 516 -42.20 -46.38 -27.18
C VAL A 516 -41.03 -46.77 -26.28
N VAL A 517 -40.98 -46.27 -25.05
CA VAL A 517 -39.84 -46.46 -24.14
C VAL A 517 -39.84 -47.85 -23.43
N THR A 518 -40.94 -48.57 -23.40
CA THR A 518 -40.98 -49.88 -22.72
C THR A 518 -40.57 -51.07 -23.57
N SER A 519 -40.50 -50.96 -24.90
CA SER A 519 -39.99 -52.02 -25.79
C SER A 519 -38.57 -51.84 -26.30
N VAL A 520 -37.98 -50.62 -26.13
CA VAL A 520 -36.64 -50.28 -26.57
C VAL A 520 -35.63 -50.28 -25.42
N SER A 521 -36.09 -50.27 -24.16
CA SER A 521 -35.23 -50.19 -22.98
C SER A 521 -34.35 -51.42 -22.75
N GLY A 522 -34.76 -52.62 -23.22
CA GLY A 522 -33.97 -53.85 -23.16
C GLY A 522 -32.81 -53.85 -24.17
N PHE A 523 -33.01 -53.31 -25.38
CA PHE A 523 -32.02 -53.26 -26.43
C PHE A 523 -30.96 -52.15 -26.17
N PHE A 524 -31.42 -51.04 -25.60
CA PHE A 524 -30.51 -49.94 -25.26
C PHE A 524 -29.69 -50.22 -24.03
N LEU A 525 -30.17 -51.02 -23.05
CA LEU A 525 -29.31 -51.42 -21.91
C LEU A 525 -28.14 -52.31 -22.31
N VAL A 526 -28.32 -53.19 -23.32
CA VAL A 526 -27.22 -54.02 -23.85
C VAL A 526 -26.31 -53.15 -24.75
N LEU A 527 -26.87 -52.23 -25.54
CA LEU A 527 -26.11 -51.34 -26.40
C LEU A 527 -25.35 -50.28 -25.58
N PHE A 528 -26.00 -49.72 -24.51
CA PHE A 528 -25.34 -48.80 -23.58
C PHE A 528 -24.28 -49.50 -22.74
N GLY A 529 -24.51 -50.79 -22.33
CA GLY A 529 -23.49 -51.59 -21.69
C GLY A 529 -22.26 -51.78 -22.60
N ALA A 530 -22.48 -52.14 -23.88
CA ALA A 530 -21.40 -52.28 -24.84
C ALA A 530 -20.75 -50.95 -25.21
N LEU A 531 -21.54 -49.87 -25.37
CA LEU A 531 -21.03 -48.52 -25.60
C LEU A 531 -20.36 -47.95 -24.39
N ALA A 532 -20.85 -48.25 -23.16
CA ALA A 532 -20.16 -47.87 -21.90
C ALA A 532 -18.81 -48.59 -21.76
N ILE A 533 -18.76 -49.89 -22.11
CA ILE A 533 -17.47 -50.62 -22.15
C ILE A 533 -16.53 -50.05 -23.19
N VAL A 534 -17.01 -49.78 -24.42
CA VAL A 534 -16.20 -49.12 -25.47
C VAL A 534 -15.86 -47.69 -25.11
N TRP A 535 -16.78 -46.95 -24.43
CA TRP A 535 -16.51 -45.59 -23.93
C TRP A 535 -15.52 -45.59 -22.74
N LEU A 536 -15.66 -46.55 -21.84
CA LEU A 536 -14.70 -46.75 -20.75
C LEU A 536 -13.34 -47.18 -21.29
N MET A 537 -13.32 -48.05 -22.32
CA MET A 537 -12.06 -48.40 -23.02
C MET A 537 -11.50 -47.23 -23.81
N LYS A 538 -12.34 -46.42 -24.49
CA LYS A 538 -11.93 -45.18 -25.16
C LYS A 538 -11.57 -44.08 -24.13
N ARG A 539 -12.30 -44.02 -23.00
CA ARG A 539 -11.98 -43.10 -21.91
C ARG A 539 -10.69 -43.48 -21.23
N LYS A 540 -10.42 -44.80 -21.05
CA LYS A 540 -9.14 -45.28 -20.56
C LYS A 540 -8.02 -44.99 -21.54
N ARG A 541 -8.23 -45.14 -22.88
CA ARG A 541 -7.28 -44.74 -23.90
C ARG A 541 -7.12 -43.23 -24.04
N LYS A 542 -8.22 -42.44 -23.84
CA LYS A 542 -8.17 -40.98 -23.85
C LYS A 542 -7.61 -40.42 -22.54
N ALA A 543 -7.87 -41.09 -21.42
CA ALA A 543 -7.22 -40.78 -20.15
C ALA A 543 -5.73 -41.15 -20.16
N GLU A 544 -5.36 -42.31 -20.73
CA GLU A 544 -3.96 -42.66 -20.97
C GLU A 544 -3.27 -41.71 -21.95
N SER A 545 -3.92 -41.29 -23.03
CA SER A 545 -3.38 -40.30 -23.96
C SER A 545 -3.32 -38.91 -23.36
N SER A 546 -4.31 -38.49 -22.56
CA SER A 546 -4.30 -37.21 -21.84
C SER A 546 -3.37 -37.22 -20.64
N GLU A 547 -3.29 -38.37 -19.93
CA GLU A 547 -2.35 -38.58 -18.83
C GLU A 547 -0.92 -38.73 -19.33
N MET A 548 -0.72 -39.32 -20.53
CA MET A 548 0.57 -39.41 -21.20
C MET A 548 1.05 -38.06 -21.71
N THR A 549 0.14 -37.19 -22.23
CA THR A 549 0.46 -35.82 -22.64
C THR A 549 0.67 -34.91 -21.41
N LEU A 550 -0.02 -35.15 -20.30
CA LEU A 550 0.20 -34.45 -19.01
C LEU A 550 1.47 -34.96 -18.30
N ARG A 551 1.83 -36.24 -18.48
CA ARG A 551 3.09 -36.80 -17.93
C ARG A 551 4.32 -36.34 -18.71
N LEU A 552 4.21 -35.93 -19.98
CA LEU A 552 5.30 -35.38 -20.78
C LEU A 552 5.65 -33.93 -20.47
N LYS A 553 4.74 -33.18 -19.85
CA LYS A 553 4.98 -31.81 -19.40
C LYS A 553 5.33 -31.80 -17.89
N ASN A 554 6.48 -31.24 -17.53
CA ASN A 554 7.02 -31.09 -16.17
C ASN A 554 7.50 -32.42 -15.52
N ARG A 555 8.02 -33.36 -16.30
CA ARG A 555 8.61 -34.59 -15.74
C ARG A 555 10.06 -34.42 -15.28
N PRO A 556 10.53 -35.17 -14.30
CA PRO A 556 11.96 -35.31 -14.06
C PRO A 556 12.66 -36.07 -15.19
N PHE A 557 13.81 -35.57 -15.62
CA PHE A 557 14.68 -36.17 -16.58
C PHE A 557 15.95 -36.67 -15.87
N THR A 558 16.46 -37.83 -16.28
CA THR A 558 17.79 -38.29 -15.86
C THR A 558 18.86 -37.56 -16.66
N TYR A 559 20.08 -37.45 -16.11
CA TYR A 559 21.19 -36.83 -16.84
C TYR A 559 21.50 -37.56 -18.16
N GLY A 560 21.33 -38.88 -18.20
CA GLY A 560 21.48 -39.68 -19.43
C GLY A 560 20.46 -39.28 -20.50
N GLU A 561 19.21 -39.02 -20.13
CA GLU A 561 18.18 -38.48 -21.04
C GLU A 561 18.55 -37.09 -21.53
N VAL A 562 19.00 -36.20 -20.64
CA VAL A 562 19.45 -34.85 -21.00
C VAL A 562 20.61 -34.89 -21.99
N SER A 563 21.59 -35.76 -21.76
CA SER A 563 22.71 -35.98 -22.69
C SER A 563 22.24 -36.50 -24.04
N ARG A 564 21.30 -37.46 -24.05
CA ARG A 564 20.73 -38.05 -25.28
C ARG A 564 19.95 -37.01 -26.09
N ILE A 565 19.00 -36.28 -25.49
CA ILE A 565 18.19 -35.29 -26.22
C ILE A 565 19.03 -34.13 -26.74
N THR A 566 20.15 -33.78 -26.08
CA THR A 566 21.04 -32.69 -26.54
C THR A 566 22.16 -33.21 -27.45
N ARG A 567 22.14 -34.50 -27.81
CA ARG A 567 23.22 -35.17 -28.58
C ARG A 567 24.59 -34.88 -27.97
N ASN A 568 24.75 -35.22 -26.67
CA ASN A 568 25.93 -34.98 -25.86
C ASN A 568 26.36 -33.50 -25.85
N PHE A 569 25.37 -32.60 -25.68
CA PHE A 569 25.58 -31.13 -25.61
C PHE A 569 26.22 -30.53 -26.87
N GLY A 570 25.88 -31.09 -28.04
CA GLY A 570 26.54 -30.81 -29.31
C GLY A 570 26.27 -29.42 -29.88
N ARG A 571 25.11 -28.77 -29.58
CA ARG A 571 24.76 -27.47 -30.14
C ARG A 571 24.36 -26.47 -29.06
N VAL A 572 25.21 -25.47 -28.84
CA VAL A 572 24.94 -24.32 -27.96
C VAL A 572 24.07 -23.30 -28.71
N ILE A 573 22.98 -22.86 -28.11
CA ILE A 573 22.04 -21.85 -28.65
C ILE A 573 22.03 -20.57 -27.83
N GLY A 574 22.68 -20.56 -26.65
CA GLY A 574 22.82 -19.39 -25.78
C GLY A 574 23.83 -19.65 -24.66
N GLU A 575 24.38 -18.56 -24.14
CA GLU A 575 25.28 -18.59 -22.97
C GLU A 575 24.99 -17.32 -22.13
N GLY A 576 24.91 -17.47 -20.81
CA GLY A 576 24.66 -16.38 -19.88
C GLY A 576 25.33 -16.64 -18.52
N GLY A 577 25.19 -15.72 -17.58
CA GLY A 577 25.80 -15.78 -16.24
C GLY A 577 25.46 -17.06 -15.44
N PHE A 578 24.40 -17.75 -15.80
CA PHE A 578 23.91 -18.97 -15.10
C PHE A 578 24.25 -20.28 -15.82
N GLY A 579 24.92 -20.25 -16.99
CA GLY A 579 25.33 -21.43 -17.72
C GLY A 579 25.01 -21.42 -19.21
N LYS A 580 25.30 -22.54 -19.87
CA LYS A 580 25.06 -22.72 -21.32
C LYS A 580 23.68 -23.33 -21.58
N VAL A 581 23.06 -22.90 -22.70
CA VAL A 581 21.80 -23.41 -23.18
C VAL A 581 22.04 -24.19 -24.46
N TYR A 582 21.55 -25.42 -24.52
CA TYR A 582 21.72 -26.35 -25.65
C TYR A 582 20.42 -26.64 -26.36
N LEU A 583 20.48 -26.83 -27.66
CA LEU A 583 19.35 -27.33 -28.41
C LEU A 583 19.19 -28.83 -28.16
N GLY A 584 17.97 -29.25 -27.84
CA GLY A 584 17.59 -30.63 -27.66
C GLY A 584 16.40 -31.02 -28.52
N THR A 585 16.19 -32.32 -28.71
CA THR A 585 15.02 -32.87 -29.37
C THR A 585 14.49 -34.04 -28.56
N LEU A 586 13.22 -33.98 -28.18
CA LEU A 586 12.54 -35.09 -27.48
C LEU A 586 12.21 -36.24 -28.42
N ASP A 587 11.84 -37.39 -27.88
CA ASP A 587 11.52 -38.60 -28.65
C ASP A 587 10.36 -38.48 -29.60
N ASP A 588 9.46 -37.50 -29.35
CA ASP A 588 8.32 -37.16 -30.21
C ASP A 588 8.66 -36.13 -31.31
N GLY A 589 9.93 -35.75 -31.42
CA GLY A 589 10.40 -34.73 -32.37
C GLY A 589 10.29 -33.28 -31.89
N THR A 590 9.75 -33.03 -30.70
CA THR A 590 9.63 -31.70 -30.14
C THR A 590 11.00 -31.09 -29.84
N MET A 591 11.26 -29.89 -30.36
CA MET A 591 12.50 -29.15 -30.07
C MET A 591 12.40 -28.45 -28.72
N VAL A 592 13.49 -28.57 -27.93
CA VAL A 592 13.58 -28.01 -26.57
C VAL A 592 14.89 -27.24 -26.37
N ALA A 593 14.86 -26.26 -25.48
CA ALA A 593 16.05 -25.56 -25.02
C ALA A 593 16.47 -26.10 -23.64
N VAL A 594 17.68 -26.61 -23.53
CA VAL A 594 18.19 -27.24 -22.31
C VAL A 594 19.25 -26.36 -21.65
N LYS A 595 18.94 -25.77 -20.53
CA LYS A 595 19.82 -24.89 -19.75
C LYS A 595 20.54 -25.74 -18.69
N ILE A 596 21.88 -25.85 -18.79
CA ILE A 596 22.69 -26.51 -17.79
C ILE A 596 23.17 -25.49 -16.78
N LEU A 597 22.90 -25.73 -15.51
CA LEU A 597 23.29 -24.85 -14.42
C LEU A 597 24.62 -25.23 -13.80
N SER A 598 25.49 -24.25 -13.59
CA SER A 598 26.80 -24.45 -12.97
C SER A 598 26.68 -24.67 -11.47
N LYS A 599 27.31 -25.71 -10.93
CA LYS A 599 27.33 -26.06 -9.50
C LYS A 599 28.27 -25.23 -8.63
N SER A 600 29.03 -24.32 -9.21
CA SER A 600 30.10 -23.62 -8.48
C SER A 600 29.63 -22.65 -7.40
N SER A 601 28.32 -22.45 -7.21
CA SER A 601 27.77 -21.58 -6.14
C SER A 601 26.55 -22.20 -5.45
N LYS A 602 26.50 -22.09 -4.11
CA LYS A 602 25.30 -22.38 -3.30
C LYS A 602 24.05 -21.59 -3.80
N GLN A 603 24.27 -20.56 -4.58
CA GLN A 603 23.27 -19.68 -5.18
C GLN A 603 22.56 -20.38 -6.35
N GLY A 604 23.27 -21.10 -7.23
CA GLY A 604 22.67 -21.77 -8.38
C GLY A 604 21.65 -22.86 -8.03
N TYR A 605 21.76 -23.51 -6.87
CA TYR A 605 20.79 -24.51 -6.43
C TYR A 605 19.49 -23.87 -5.89
N LYS A 606 19.60 -22.74 -5.18
CA LYS A 606 18.42 -21.98 -4.70
C LYS A 606 17.65 -21.37 -5.86
N GLU A 607 18.35 -20.83 -6.85
CA GLU A 607 17.77 -20.30 -8.08
C GLU A 607 17.07 -21.39 -8.90
N PHE A 608 17.68 -22.58 -9.02
CA PHE A 608 17.05 -23.73 -9.64
C PHE A 608 15.73 -24.12 -8.95
N GLN A 609 15.71 -24.22 -7.62
CA GLN A 609 14.47 -24.55 -6.89
C GLN A 609 13.39 -23.48 -7.08
N ALA A 610 13.76 -22.20 -7.03
CA ALA A 610 12.84 -21.10 -7.23
C ALA A 610 12.27 -21.09 -8.66
N GLU A 611 13.12 -21.26 -9.69
CA GLU A 611 12.73 -21.28 -11.11
C GLU A 611 11.81 -22.48 -11.42
N VAL A 612 12.13 -23.68 -10.87
CA VAL A 612 11.27 -24.86 -11.00
C VAL A 612 9.91 -24.65 -10.33
N GLN A 613 9.89 -24.18 -9.08
CA GLN A 613 8.64 -23.97 -8.34
C GLN A 613 7.75 -22.94 -9.04
N LEU A 614 8.33 -21.83 -9.49
CA LEU A 614 7.59 -20.75 -10.15
C LEU A 614 7.00 -21.19 -11.48
N LEU A 615 7.81 -21.83 -12.35
CA LEU A 615 7.39 -22.25 -13.69
C LEU A 615 6.52 -23.52 -13.71
N MET A 616 6.49 -24.28 -12.62
CA MET A 616 5.51 -25.37 -12.44
C MET A 616 4.10 -24.84 -12.17
N ILE A 617 3.97 -23.68 -11.56
CA ILE A 617 2.70 -23.09 -11.14
C ILE A 617 2.17 -22.08 -12.17
N VAL A 618 3.06 -21.26 -12.75
CA VAL A 618 2.68 -20.18 -13.67
C VAL A 618 2.65 -20.70 -15.10
N ARG A 619 1.47 -20.65 -15.73
CA ARG A 619 1.28 -20.94 -17.16
C ARG A 619 0.61 -19.74 -17.84
N HIS A 620 1.30 -19.16 -18.82
CA HIS A 620 0.77 -18.02 -19.57
C HIS A 620 1.28 -18.09 -21.00
N GLU A 621 0.46 -17.71 -21.97
CA GLU A 621 0.79 -17.74 -23.41
C GLU A 621 2.02 -16.89 -23.79
N ASN A 622 2.34 -15.87 -22.99
CA ASN A 622 3.49 -14.98 -23.18
C ASN A 622 4.72 -15.40 -22.33
N LEU A 623 4.70 -16.56 -21.67
CA LEU A 623 5.81 -17.08 -20.90
C LEU A 623 6.29 -18.41 -21.46
N VAL A 624 7.63 -18.60 -21.46
CA VAL A 624 8.25 -19.85 -21.91
C VAL A 624 7.85 -21.00 -20.99
N SER A 625 7.35 -22.09 -21.59
CA SER A 625 6.88 -23.26 -20.85
C SER A 625 8.04 -24.15 -20.41
N LEU A 626 8.02 -24.61 -19.14
CA LEU A 626 8.94 -25.62 -18.64
C LEU A 626 8.42 -27.01 -19.02
N PHE A 627 9.21 -27.81 -19.77
CA PHE A 627 8.91 -29.20 -20.11
C PHE A 627 9.32 -30.18 -19.04
N GLY A 628 10.39 -29.87 -18.31
CA GLY A 628 10.90 -30.72 -17.25
C GLY A 628 12.22 -30.24 -16.66
N TYR A 629 12.74 -31.01 -15.74
CA TYR A 629 13.99 -30.68 -15.05
C TYR A 629 14.82 -31.95 -14.75
N CYS A 630 16.14 -31.79 -14.65
CA CYS A 630 17.05 -32.77 -14.13
C CYS A 630 17.68 -32.21 -12.85
N GLY A 631 17.55 -32.92 -11.74
CA GLY A 631 18.06 -32.49 -10.41
C GLY A 631 18.79 -33.63 -9.70
N ASP A 632 19.73 -34.28 -10.35
CA ASP A 632 20.56 -35.28 -9.68
C ASP A 632 21.67 -34.63 -8.83
N SER A 633 22.33 -35.45 -7.98
CA SER A 633 23.36 -34.98 -7.06
C SER A 633 24.55 -34.30 -7.76
N LYS A 634 24.76 -34.49 -9.05
CA LYS A 634 25.92 -33.99 -9.81
C LYS A 634 25.57 -33.00 -10.92
N HIS A 635 24.35 -33.03 -11.46
CA HIS A 635 23.94 -32.26 -12.65
C HIS A 635 22.56 -31.66 -12.48
N ILE A 636 22.45 -30.39 -12.79
CA ILE A 636 21.19 -29.64 -12.71
C ILE A 636 20.91 -29.06 -14.08
N ALA A 637 19.72 -29.36 -14.63
CA ALA A 637 19.29 -28.85 -15.92
C ALA A 637 17.79 -28.49 -15.90
N LEU A 638 17.42 -27.49 -16.68
CA LEU A 638 16.03 -27.09 -16.96
C LEU A 638 15.76 -27.26 -18.44
N ILE A 639 14.61 -27.85 -18.79
CA ILE A 639 14.23 -28.17 -20.14
C ILE A 639 13.00 -27.30 -20.49
N TYR A 640 13.17 -26.37 -21.41
CA TYR A 640 12.16 -25.38 -21.81
C TYR A 640 11.68 -25.60 -23.24
N GLU A 641 10.57 -24.98 -23.57
CA GLU A 641 10.12 -24.77 -24.92
C GLU A 641 11.19 -24.03 -25.75
N TYR A 642 11.47 -24.52 -26.97
CA TYR A 642 12.42 -23.85 -27.86
C TYR A 642 11.75 -22.77 -28.67
N MET A 643 12.22 -21.52 -28.52
CA MET A 643 11.75 -20.36 -29.26
C MET A 643 12.55 -20.18 -30.55
N VAL A 644 11.94 -20.54 -31.69
CA VAL A 644 12.58 -20.50 -33.03
C VAL A 644 13.01 -19.11 -33.50
N ASN A 645 12.36 -18.06 -33.00
CA ASN A 645 12.60 -16.67 -33.42
C ASN A 645 13.79 -16.00 -32.71
N GLY A 646 14.53 -16.74 -31.87
CA GLY A 646 15.67 -16.19 -31.16
C GLY A 646 15.31 -15.38 -29.93
N ASN A 647 16.26 -14.61 -29.37
CA ASN A 647 16.10 -13.84 -28.15
C ASN A 647 16.02 -12.32 -28.43
N LEU A 648 15.56 -11.57 -27.41
CA LEU A 648 15.36 -10.12 -27.52
C LEU A 648 16.66 -9.37 -27.90
N ARG A 649 17.82 -9.82 -27.42
CA ARG A 649 19.12 -9.21 -27.75
C ARG A 649 19.44 -9.35 -29.24
N GLN A 650 19.12 -10.51 -29.87
CA GLN A 650 19.29 -10.71 -31.30
C GLN A 650 18.35 -9.83 -32.12
N HIS A 651 17.12 -9.60 -31.66
CA HIS A 651 16.18 -8.68 -32.30
C HIS A 651 16.61 -7.21 -32.18
N LEU A 652 17.13 -6.80 -31.04
CA LEU A 652 17.59 -5.43 -30.81
C LEU A 652 18.95 -5.12 -31.46
N SER A 653 19.80 -6.14 -31.71
CA SER A 653 21.10 -5.93 -32.35
C SER A 653 21.08 -5.83 -33.87
N GLY A 654 19.91 -5.76 -34.50
CA GLY A 654 19.76 -5.50 -35.93
C GLY A 654 20.06 -6.69 -36.85
N ALA A 655 20.40 -7.87 -36.34
CA ALA A 655 20.72 -9.05 -37.13
C ALA A 655 19.50 -9.64 -37.88
N TYR A 656 18.29 -9.18 -37.60
CA TYR A 656 17.04 -9.63 -38.23
C TYR A 656 16.25 -8.56 -39.00
N LEU A 657 16.79 -7.35 -39.14
CA LEU A 657 16.10 -6.25 -39.85
C LEU A 657 15.98 -6.47 -41.38
N CYS A 658 16.68 -7.47 -41.95
CA CYS A 658 16.58 -7.78 -43.38
C CYS A 658 15.43 -8.71 -43.78
N SER A 659 14.77 -9.40 -42.81
CA SER A 659 13.69 -10.36 -43.15
C SER A 659 12.28 -9.78 -43.02
N PHE A 660 12.09 -8.65 -42.31
CA PHE A 660 10.78 -8.09 -42.04
C PHE A 660 10.30 -7.07 -43.08
N LEU A 661 11.17 -6.59 -43.96
CA LEU A 661 10.81 -5.63 -45.03
C LEU A 661 10.40 -6.27 -46.35
N LEU A 662 10.42 -7.60 -46.46
CA LEU A 662 10.04 -8.33 -47.67
C LEU A 662 8.64 -8.98 -47.62
N PHE A 663 7.91 -8.89 -46.52
CA PHE A 663 6.57 -9.50 -46.35
C PHE A 663 5.40 -8.52 -46.13
N SER A 664 5.63 -7.21 -46.17
CA SER A 664 4.55 -6.21 -46.07
C SER A 664 4.06 -5.60 -47.36
N SER A 665 4.37 -6.21 -48.53
CA SER A 665 3.86 -5.76 -49.84
C SER A 665 3.08 -6.82 -50.59
N LEU A 666 2.37 -7.74 -49.91
CA LEU A 666 1.34 -8.59 -50.53
C LEU A 666 0.32 -9.05 -49.47
N LYS A 667 -0.71 -8.27 -49.33
CA LYS A 667 -2.13 -8.39 -48.95
C LYS A 667 -2.57 -7.38 -47.95
#